data_247e8137f6a6858ee6f5e846a0c7d6c6
#
_entry.id   247e8137f6a6858ee6f5e846a0c7d6c6
#
_cell.length_a   1.000
_cell.length_b   1.000
_cell.length_c   1.000
_cell.angle_alpha   90.00
_cell.angle_beta   90.00
_cell.angle_gamma   90.00
#
_symmetry.space_group_name_H-M   'P 1'
#
loop_
_entity.id
_entity.type
_entity.pdbx_description
1 polymer ?
#
loop_
_entity_poly.entity_id
_entity_poly.type
_entity_poly.pdbx_seq_one_letter_code
_entity_poly.pdbx_strand_id
1 'polypeptide(L)'
;MLYFSRWKTLFIWAVVLAGVILALPNLFTPIQLANLPNWLPKKQLALGLDLEGGSRIRLQVDKDKLADTDSTIEVMNRRLDELGYTNPHVESQRNGRVLVDVSGLYDSQLLKDILSLTGHLSFRMIDTSMPVQQAIDGTPPQGSDVVYSFDDPPVAYLVKKDPIVTNGNFVGAQAGVDTATQQPVITFKLDSAGADRFSKATKANIGQSFAIVLDDQVLSAPVISEAIPGDTGQISGNFDLSGASNLAIVMRAGALPAPVTVIEERSVGTDLGAAAVASGKIAALIGAGLVILFMLLTYGLLGVIANIALIVNVILILAVLTLLGVPLSLAGVAGIVLTIGMAVDSNVLIYERIREDRRAGFSVIQAIDSGFARALATIVDANVTTLIAALVLFILGTGPVHGFAVTVTIGIVTTLFTTFTLTRWMVSAWVQWSKPKEVPGALLKLVPYGTKIRFMRLRSLTLGFSALSSVAVIVLFIVVGMNFGIDFKGGTMVEIASSEGPIDLDDVYSRLDDLNIGDVKIEPFKSDDRALITVGSQREGENAEQTVGVKIRGELDQDYEFRRVDVIGPTVSGELAKAGGLAVALSLLAIFVYVWFRFEWHFALGAIIATIHDVVLLLGLFIILQMEFNLWSIAAFLAIVGYSLNDTVVIYDRVRENLRRHGNSVSLSAILDASINQTLSRTILTSLATFLALIVLYIYGGDDIRSFALTIAVGIVVATYSSIFVAGPLLMLFGLKGRDVIDDSRPEAVSGQSGA
;
A
#
# COMPACT_ATOMS: atom_id res chain seq x y z
N MET A 1 -11.62 7.54 -40.07
CA MET A 1 -11.33 6.92 -38.80
C MET A 1 -12.53 6.73 -37.82
N LEU A 2 -13.68 7.32 -38.08
CA LEU A 2 -14.91 7.12 -37.28
C LEU A 2 -15.67 5.82 -37.56
N TYR A 3 -15.17 4.98 -38.46
CA TYR A 3 -15.77 3.67 -38.74
C TYR A 3 -15.12 2.55 -37.93
N PHE A 4 -15.90 1.97 -37.03
CA PHE A 4 -15.50 0.76 -36.32
C PHE A 4 -15.95 -0.46 -37.12
N SER A 5 -15.02 -1.39 -37.38
CA SER A 5 -15.41 -2.68 -37.96
C SER A 5 -16.27 -3.46 -36.93
N ARG A 6 -17.16 -4.33 -37.41
CA ARG A 6 -18.01 -5.16 -36.54
C ARG A 6 -17.18 -5.93 -35.50
N TRP A 7 -16.01 -6.40 -35.88
CA TRP A 7 -15.08 -7.10 -34.99
C TRP A 7 -14.52 -6.21 -33.86
N LYS A 8 -14.17 -4.96 -34.16
CA LYS A 8 -13.71 -3.99 -33.14
C LYS A 8 -14.83 -3.66 -32.14
N THR A 9 -16.04 -3.44 -32.65
CA THR A 9 -17.21 -3.18 -31.81
C THR A 9 -17.53 -4.38 -30.92
N LEU A 10 -17.49 -5.61 -31.47
CA LEU A 10 -17.70 -6.82 -30.72
C LEU A 10 -16.64 -7.01 -29.63
N PHE A 11 -15.37 -6.74 -29.94
CA PHE A 11 -14.27 -6.78 -28.95
C PHE A 11 -14.48 -5.78 -27.80
N ILE A 12 -14.86 -4.53 -28.10
CA ILE A 12 -15.14 -3.52 -27.06
C ILE A 12 -16.22 -4.01 -26.11
N TRP A 13 -17.35 -4.47 -26.66
CA TRP A 13 -18.46 -4.98 -25.85
C TRP A 13 -18.14 -6.28 -25.12
N ALA A 14 -17.33 -7.15 -25.69
CA ALA A 14 -16.85 -8.36 -25.03
C ALA A 14 -16.01 -8.01 -23.80
N VAL A 15 -15.08 -7.05 -23.90
CA VAL A 15 -14.26 -6.60 -22.77
C VAL A 15 -15.13 -5.94 -21.69
N VAL A 16 -16.06 -5.06 -22.07
CA VAL A 16 -16.96 -4.39 -21.12
C VAL A 16 -17.84 -5.42 -20.42
N LEU A 17 -18.44 -6.35 -21.17
CA LEU A 17 -19.30 -7.40 -20.61
C LEU A 17 -18.51 -8.35 -19.69
N ALA A 18 -17.32 -8.76 -20.10
CA ALA A 18 -16.43 -9.56 -19.25
C ALA A 18 -16.08 -8.82 -17.96
N GLY A 19 -15.78 -7.52 -18.04
CA GLY A 19 -15.55 -6.68 -16.87
C GLY A 19 -16.75 -6.63 -15.93
N VAL A 20 -17.96 -6.44 -16.48
CA VAL A 20 -19.19 -6.43 -15.68
C VAL A 20 -19.42 -7.81 -15.01
N ILE A 21 -19.25 -8.91 -15.73
CA ILE A 21 -19.44 -10.28 -15.20
C ILE A 21 -18.43 -10.55 -14.07
N LEU A 22 -17.16 -10.15 -14.24
CA LEU A 22 -16.12 -10.36 -13.25
C LEU A 22 -16.29 -9.45 -12.01
N ALA A 23 -16.82 -8.24 -12.17
CA ALA A 23 -17.08 -7.33 -11.07
C ALA A 23 -18.39 -7.64 -10.33
N LEU A 24 -19.34 -8.30 -10.99
CA LEU A 24 -20.68 -8.56 -10.47
C LEU A 24 -20.70 -9.29 -9.10
N PRO A 25 -19.84 -10.29 -8.82
CA PRO A 25 -19.81 -10.95 -7.51
C PRO A 25 -19.63 -10.00 -6.32
N ASN A 26 -18.97 -8.85 -6.52
CA ASN A 26 -18.71 -7.87 -5.46
C ASN A 26 -19.97 -7.14 -4.96
N LEU A 27 -21.10 -7.29 -5.66
CA LEU A 27 -22.38 -6.70 -5.26
C LEU A 27 -23.23 -7.63 -4.39
N PHE A 28 -22.86 -8.91 -4.29
CA PHE A 28 -23.62 -9.92 -3.57
C PHE A 28 -23.00 -10.26 -2.21
N THR A 29 -23.85 -10.62 -1.26
CA THR A 29 -23.39 -11.20 0.01
C THR A 29 -22.90 -12.64 -0.21
N PRO A 30 -22.05 -13.20 0.67
CA PRO A 30 -21.56 -14.58 0.55
C PRO A 30 -22.71 -15.63 0.42
N ILE A 31 -23.82 -15.40 1.14
CA ILE A 31 -25.00 -16.27 1.09
C ILE A 31 -25.68 -16.20 -0.28
N GLN A 32 -25.79 -15.01 -0.86
CA GLN A 32 -26.38 -14.83 -2.19
C GLN A 32 -25.47 -15.43 -3.27
N LEU A 33 -24.15 -15.32 -3.10
CA LEU A 33 -23.16 -15.89 -4.03
C LEU A 33 -23.25 -17.42 -4.10
N ALA A 34 -23.47 -18.08 -2.96
CA ALA A 34 -23.62 -19.54 -2.91
C ALA A 34 -24.78 -20.02 -3.79
N ASN A 35 -25.84 -19.24 -3.90
CA ASN A 35 -27.04 -19.55 -4.68
C ASN A 35 -26.94 -19.20 -6.18
N LEU A 36 -25.85 -18.56 -6.63
CA LEU A 36 -25.66 -18.23 -8.04
C LEU A 36 -25.31 -19.46 -8.87
N PRO A 37 -25.70 -19.50 -10.16
CA PRO A 37 -25.36 -20.58 -11.08
C PRO A 37 -23.84 -20.80 -11.16
N ASN A 38 -23.40 -22.05 -11.27
CA ASN A 38 -21.98 -22.44 -11.27
C ASN A 38 -21.17 -21.93 -12.48
N TRP A 39 -21.82 -21.42 -13.54
CA TRP A 39 -21.14 -20.81 -14.68
C TRP A 39 -20.73 -19.35 -14.44
N LEU A 40 -21.27 -18.68 -13.40
CA LEU A 40 -20.86 -17.33 -13.01
C LEU A 40 -19.63 -17.39 -12.09
N PRO A 41 -18.67 -16.48 -12.27
CA PRO A 41 -17.55 -16.37 -11.33
C PRO A 41 -18.09 -16.04 -9.94
N LYS A 42 -17.55 -16.72 -8.93
CA LYS A 42 -17.94 -16.52 -7.53
C LYS A 42 -16.86 -15.78 -6.72
N LYS A 43 -15.69 -15.51 -7.34
CA LYS A 43 -14.57 -14.84 -6.69
C LYS A 43 -14.93 -13.37 -6.44
N GLN A 44 -14.85 -12.95 -5.19
CA GLN A 44 -14.99 -11.55 -4.78
C GLN A 44 -13.63 -10.87 -4.69
N LEU A 45 -13.63 -9.56 -4.66
CA LEU A 45 -12.48 -8.72 -4.40
C LEU A 45 -11.98 -9.00 -2.98
N ALA A 46 -10.74 -9.42 -2.86
CA ALA A 46 -10.10 -9.53 -1.56
C ALA A 46 -9.90 -8.13 -0.96
N LEU A 47 -10.24 -7.96 0.31
CA LEU A 47 -9.96 -6.74 1.05
C LEU A 47 -8.59 -6.87 1.71
N GLY A 48 -7.86 -5.78 1.79
CA GLY A 48 -6.60 -5.71 2.53
C GLY A 48 -6.85 -5.57 4.03
N LEU A 49 -5.79 -5.75 4.81
CA LEU A 49 -5.80 -5.66 6.26
C LEU A 49 -6.47 -4.37 6.78
N ASP A 50 -6.20 -3.25 6.13
CA ASP A 50 -6.72 -1.93 6.51
C ASP A 50 -8.26 -1.82 6.35
N LEU A 51 -8.89 -2.71 5.56
CA LEU A 51 -10.33 -2.68 5.25
C LEU A 51 -11.11 -3.84 5.87
N GLU A 52 -10.47 -4.98 6.08
CA GLU A 52 -11.11 -6.17 6.66
C GLU A 52 -10.84 -6.30 8.15
N GLY A 53 -9.75 -5.68 8.61
CA GLY A 53 -9.14 -5.94 9.89
C GLY A 53 -8.32 -7.22 9.89
N GLY A 54 -7.45 -7.38 10.88
CA GLY A 54 -6.62 -8.56 11.02
C GLY A 54 -5.20 -8.23 11.44
N SER A 55 -4.29 -9.19 11.27
CA SER A 55 -2.89 -9.05 11.67
C SER A 55 -1.93 -9.42 10.54
N ARG A 56 -0.91 -8.61 10.38
CA ARG A 56 0.24 -8.82 9.48
C ARG A 56 1.49 -8.93 10.33
N ILE A 57 2.21 -10.02 10.21
CA ILE A 57 3.48 -10.23 10.90
C ILE A 57 4.56 -10.52 9.84
N ARG A 58 5.69 -9.83 9.96
CA ARG A 58 6.88 -10.15 9.19
C ARG A 58 7.91 -10.77 10.11
N LEU A 59 8.33 -11.96 9.73
CA LEU A 59 9.28 -12.79 10.48
C LEU A 59 10.61 -12.85 9.72
N GLN A 60 11.72 -12.82 10.45
CA GLN A 60 13.05 -13.07 9.92
C GLN A 60 13.48 -14.46 10.36
N VAL A 61 13.74 -15.33 9.39
CA VAL A 61 14.37 -16.64 9.63
C VAL A 61 15.85 -16.41 9.98
N ASP A 62 16.38 -17.20 10.91
CA ASP A 62 17.78 -17.15 11.31
C ASP A 62 18.70 -17.24 10.08
N LYS A 63 19.71 -16.37 10.03
CA LYS A 63 20.63 -16.24 8.91
C LYS A 63 21.41 -17.52 8.60
N ASP A 64 21.67 -18.32 9.63
CA ASP A 64 22.40 -19.58 9.49
C ASP A 64 21.53 -20.72 8.94
N LYS A 65 20.21 -20.54 8.89
CA LYS A 65 19.21 -21.52 8.47
C LYS A 65 18.29 -21.04 7.33
N LEU A 66 18.76 -20.15 6.48
CA LEU A 66 17.97 -19.62 5.37
C LEU A 66 17.50 -20.68 4.35
N ALA A 67 18.20 -21.79 4.25
CA ALA A 67 17.81 -22.92 3.40
C ALA A 67 16.50 -23.60 3.87
N ASP A 68 16.13 -23.43 5.13
CA ASP A 68 14.95 -24.04 5.74
C ASP A 68 13.70 -23.14 5.66
N THR A 69 13.78 -21.99 4.95
CA THR A 69 12.67 -21.02 4.87
C THR A 69 11.38 -21.64 4.34
N ASP A 70 11.44 -22.43 3.27
CA ASP A 70 10.24 -23.04 2.66
C ASP A 70 9.61 -24.07 3.59
N SER A 71 10.43 -24.89 4.27
CA SER A 71 9.96 -25.85 5.27
C SER A 71 9.35 -25.15 6.50
N THR A 72 9.92 -24.00 6.88
CA THR A 72 9.37 -23.15 7.96
C THR A 72 7.99 -22.61 7.57
N ILE A 73 7.82 -22.13 6.34
CA ILE A 73 6.52 -21.68 5.81
C ILE A 73 5.48 -22.81 5.83
N GLU A 74 5.88 -24.04 5.48
CA GLU A 74 4.95 -25.17 5.51
C GLU A 74 4.44 -25.45 6.93
N VAL A 75 5.33 -25.38 7.94
CA VAL A 75 4.91 -25.53 9.34
C VAL A 75 4.03 -24.38 9.78
N MET A 76 4.36 -23.13 9.40
CA MET A 76 3.53 -21.96 9.70
C MET A 76 2.12 -22.10 9.11
N ASN A 77 2.00 -22.52 7.87
CA ASN A 77 0.69 -22.78 7.25
C ASN A 77 -0.11 -23.83 8.05
N ARG A 78 0.52 -24.95 8.45
CA ARG A 78 -0.14 -25.95 9.27
C ARG A 78 -0.61 -25.40 10.62
N ARG A 79 0.19 -24.53 11.27
CA ARG A 79 -0.20 -23.88 12.53
C ARG A 79 -1.40 -22.97 12.37
N LEU A 80 -1.46 -22.22 11.24
CA LEU A 80 -2.59 -21.36 10.92
C LEU A 80 -3.85 -22.14 10.55
N ASP A 81 -3.71 -23.26 9.84
CA ASP A 81 -4.82 -24.18 9.54
C ASP A 81 -5.40 -24.80 10.82
N GLU A 82 -4.54 -25.19 11.77
CA GLU A 82 -4.97 -25.72 13.09
C GLU A 82 -5.72 -24.69 13.95
N LEU A 83 -5.43 -23.39 13.75
CA LEU A 83 -6.19 -22.29 14.35
C LEU A 83 -7.56 -22.08 13.70
N GLY A 84 -7.82 -22.74 12.58
CA GLY A 84 -9.09 -22.64 11.86
C GLY A 84 -9.19 -21.44 10.91
N TYR A 85 -8.07 -20.78 10.59
CA TYR A 85 -8.06 -19.69 9.62
C TYR A 85 -8.17 -20.22 8.20
N THR A 86 -9.19 -19.77 7.49
CA THR A 86 -9.39 -20.10 6.09
C THR A 86 -8.64 -19.11 5.20
N ASN A 87 -7.67 -19.63 4.43
CA ASN A 87 -6.85 -18.86 3.48
C ASN A 87 -5.91 -17.81 4.11
N PRO A 88 -5.08 -18.14 5.10
CA PRO A 88 -4.00 -17.25 5.51
C PRO A 88 -3.06 -17.02 4.33
N HIS A 89 -2.55 -15.80 4.19
CA HIS A 89 -1.57 -15.50 3.15
C HIS A 89 -0.17 -15.54 3.76
N VAL A 90 0.59 -16.57 3.40
CA VAL A 90 1.99 -16.73 3.83
C VAL A 90 2.89 -16.66 2.61
N GLU A 91 3.79 -15.68 2.58
CA GLU A 91 4.66 -15.39 1.44
C GLU A 91 6.12 -15.35 1.85
N SER A 92 6.98 -16.05 1.07
CA SER A 92 8.44 -15.93 1.18
C SER A 92 8.91 -14.61 0.58
N GLN A 93 9.66 -13.84 1.34
CA GLN A 93 10.29 -12.61 0.90
C GLN A 93 11.81 -12.77 0.78
N ARG A 94 12.48 -11.80 0.15
CA ARG A 94 13.94 -11.80 0.01
C ARG A 94 14.63 -11.85 1.38
N ASN A 95 15.83 -12.39 1.44
CA ASN A 95 16.68 -12.47 2.64
C ASN A 95 16.13 -13.37 3.75
N GLY A 96 15.35 -14.41 3.43
CA GLY A 96 14.80 -15.33 4.42
C GLY A 96 13.73 -14.70 5.31
N ARG A 97 12.97 -13.76 4.79
CA ARG A 97 11.82 -13.19 5.47
C ARG A 97 10.55 -13.90 5.07
N VAL A 98 9.64 -14.01 6.02
CA VAL A 98 8.31 -14.57 5.80
C VAL A 98 7.28 -13.53 6.21
N LEU A 99 6.37 -13.23 5.30
CA LEU A 99 5.22 -12.38 5.54
C LEU A 99 4.02 -13.26 5.81
N VAL A 100 3.32 -13.00 6.91
CA VAL A 100 2.09 -13.69 7.30
C VAL A 100 0.99 -12.66 7.45
N ASP A 101 -0.06 -12.76 6.62
CA ASP A 101 -1.26 -11.93 6.68
C ASP A 101 -2.45 -12.81 7.06
N VAL A 102 -3.14 -12.45 8.14
CA VAL A 102 -4.33 -13.15 8.62
C VAL A 102 -5.46 -12.15 8.79
N SER A 103 -6.46 -12.23 7.92
CA SER A 103 -7.65 -11.37 7.97
C SER A 103 -8.60 -11.81 9.09
N GLY A 104 -9.27 -10.84 9.71
CA GLY A 104 -10.27 -11.07 10.75
C GLY A 104 -9.69 -11.42 12.13
N LEU A 105 -8.42 -11.74 12.25
CA LEU A 105 -7.75 -11.98 13.53
C LEU A 105 -7.22 -10.66 14.09
N TYR A 106 -7.76 -10.23 15.21
CA TYR A 106 -7.32 -9.03 15.90
C TYR A 106 -6.19 -9.29 16.90
N ASP A 107 -6.19 -10.44 17.58
CA ASP A 107 -5.17 -10.77 18.58
C ASP A 107 -3.83 -11.18 17.93
N SER A 108 -3.00 -10.17 17.70
CA SER A 108 -1.66 -10.33 17.15
C SER A 108 -0.72 -11.07 18.11
N GLN A 109 -0.97 -11.03 19.43
CA GLN A 109 -0.14 -11.72 20.40
C GLN A 109 -0.26 -13.24 20.26
N LEU A 110 -1.50 -13.74 20.15
CA LEU A 110 -1.75 -15.16 19.88
C LEU A 110 -1.03 -15.62 18.60
N LEU A 111 -1.09 -14.81 17.55
CA LEU A 111 -0.45 -15.13 16.28
C LEU A 111 1.09 -15.16 16.42
N LYS A 112 1.68 -14.19 17.15
CA LYS A 112 3.12 -14.16 17.44
C LYS A 112 3.57 -15.37 18.24
N ASP A 113 2.85 -15.69 19.31
CA ASP A 113 3.18 -16.81 20.20
C ASP A 113 3.21 -18.13 19.42
N ILE A 114 2.21 -18.34 18.55
CA ILE A 114 2.12 -19.57 17.75
C ILE A 114 3.17 -19.62 16.63
N LEU A 115 3.44 -18.50 15.97
CA LEU A 115 4.35 -18.47 14.81
C LEU A 115 5.82 -18.38 15.24
N SER A 116 6.16 -17.76 16.37
CA SER A 116 7.55 -17.60 16.81
C SER A 116 8.07 -18.76 17.66
N LEU A 117 7.19 -19.51 18.34
CA LEU A 117 7.58 -20.65 19.13
C LEU A 117 8.23 -21.71 18.24
N THR A 118 9.49 -22.06 18.49
CA THR A 118 10.20 -23.07 17.70
C THR A 118 9.50 -24.42 17.85
N GLY A 119 9.10 -24.75 19.07
CA GLY A 119 8.26 -25.90 19.37
C GLY A 119 9.01 -27.23 19.33
N HIS A 120 10.30 -27.24 19.60
CA HIS A 120 11.09 -28.46 19.73
C HIS A 120 10.76 -29.17 21.04
N LEU A 121 9.77 -30.06 21.02
CA LEU A 121 9.37 -30.86 22.15
C LEU A 121 10.14 -32.19 22.19
N SER A 122 10.74 -32.51 23.32
CA SER A 122 11.43 -33.77 23.53
C SER A 122 11.21 -34.26 24.96
N PHE A 123 11.07 -35.58 25.12
CA PHE A 123 11.06 -36.25 26.44
C PHE A 123 12.45 -36.79 26.69
N ARG A 124 13.11 -36.33 27.76
CA ARG A 124 14.48 -36.71 28.11
C ARG A 124 14.55 -37.24 29.54
N MET A 125 15.31 -38.30 29.77
CA MET A 125 15.52 -38.79 31.14
C MET A 125 16.33 -37.79 31.95
N ILE A 126 15.96 -37.60 33.23
CA ILE A 126 16.79 -36.86 34.17
C ILE A 126 18.01 -37.72 34.51
N ASP A 127 19.18 -37.10 34.43
CA ASP A 127 20.45 -37.77 34.81
C ASP A 127 20.75 -37.54 36.29
N THR A 128 20.75 -38.60 37.05
CA THR A 128 21.03 -38.57 38.48
C THR A 128 22.48 -38.96 38.81
N SER A 129 23.35 -39.11 37.83
CA SER A 129 24.76 -39.49 38.00
C SER A 129 25.60 -38.45 38.71
N MET A 130 25.19 -37.17 38.66
CA MET A 130 25.85 -36.03 39.29
C MET A 130 24.81 -35.06 39.87
N PRO A 131 25.07 -34.44 41.03
CA PRO A 131 24.24 -33.33 41.52
C PRO A 131 24.22 -32.16 40.52
N VAL A 132 23.03 -31.60 40.25
CA VAL A 132 22.83 -30.51 39.26
C VAL A 132 23.75 -29.33 39.53
N GLN A 133 23.95 -28.96 40.82
CA GLN A 133 24.83 -27.83 41.15
C GLN A 133 26.28 -28.07 40.73
N GLN A 134 26.78 -29.30 40.81
CA GLN A 134 28.13 -29.62 40.32
C GLN A 134 28.24 -29.58 38.80
N ALA A 135 27.15 -29.87 38.10
CA ALA A 135 27.09 -29.73 36.63
C ALA A 135 27.04 -28.28 36.19
N ILE A 136 26.43 -27.39 36.98
CA ILE A 136 26.40 -25.92 36.75
C ILE A 136 27.79 -25.31 37.00
N ASP A 137 28.41 -25.67 38.13
CA ASP A 137 29.73 -25.11 38.56
C ASP A 137 30.90 -25.69 37.76
N GLY A 138 30.70 -26.83 37.07
CA GLY A 138 31.71 -27.56 36.32
C GLY A 138 31.31 -27.87 34.90
N THR A 139 31.66 -29.07 34.43
CA THR A 139 31.23 -29.59 33.12
C THR A 139 30.19 -30.69 33.32
N PRO A 140 29.03 -30.63 32.64
CA PRO A 140 28.08 -31.74 32.67
C PRO A 140 28.71 -33.05 32.21
N PRO A 141 28.22 -34.21 32.71
CA PRO A 141 28.67 -35.51 32.23
C PRO A 141 28.54 -35.61 30.69
N GLN A 142 29.43 -36.39 30.10
CA GLN A 142 29.37 -36.62 28.64
C GLN A 142 28.05 -37.32 28.31
N GLY A 143 27.22 -36.66 27.43
CA GLY A 143 25.87 -37.13 27.06
C GLY A 143 24.73 -36.54 27.89
N SER A 144 24.96 -35.56 28.74
CA SER A 144 23.96 -34.83 29.49
C SER A 144 24.13 -33.31 29.34
N ASP A 145 23.04 -32.56 29.51
CA ASP A 145 22.99 -31.11 29.47
C ASP A 145 22.23 -30.56 30.69
N VAL A 146 22.57 -29.34 31.12
CA VAL A 146 21.81 -28.60 32.11
C VAL A 146 20.75 -27.74 31.39
N VAL A 147 19.49 -27.96 31.76
CA VAL A 147 18.33 -27.18 31.25
C VAL A 147 17.56 -26.61 32.43
N TYR A 148 16.89 -25.46 32.20
CA TYR A 148 16.16 -24.75 33.26
C TYR A 148 14.65 -24.86 33.01
N SER A 149 13.87 -24.83 34.12
CA SER A 149 12.41 -24.83 34.02
C SER A 149 11.87 -23.43 33.62
N PHE A 150 10.59 -23.42 33.22
CA PHE A 150 9.82 -22.19 33.02
C PHE A 150 9.38 -21.50 34.32
N ASP A 151 9.67 -22.09 35.50
CA ASP A 151 9.28 -21.55 36.78
C ASP A 151 10.05 -20.29 37.14
N ASP A 152 9.47 -19.44 37.98
CA ASP A 152 10.14 -18.26 38.55
C ASP A 152 10.25 -18.45 40.11
N PRO A 153 11.46 -18.59 40.65
CA PRO A 153 12.77 -18.69 40.00
C PRO A 153 12.97 -20.02 39.25
N PRO A 154 13.76 -20.01 38.14
CA PRO A 154 13.95 -21.20 37.31
C PRO A 154 14.72 -22.31 38.06
N VAL A 155 14.24 -23.53 37.95
CA VAL A 155 14.86 -24.72 38.52
C VAL A 155 15.74 -25.40 37.48
N ALA A 156 16.98 -25.70 37.83
CA ALA A 156 17.91 -26.38 36.93
C ALA A 156 17.73 -27.93 37.01
N TYR A 157 17.76 -28.57 35.85
CA TYR A 157 17.70 -30.02 35.67
C TYR A 157 18.88 -30.49 34.83
N LEU A 158 19.49 -31.61 35.24
CA LEU A 158 20.46 -32.33 34.41
C LEU A 158 19.71 -33.40 33.62
N VAL A 159 19.70 -33.29 32.29
CA VAL A 159 18.94 -34.20 31.43
C VAL A 159 19.86 -34.88 30.43
N LYS A 160 19.54 -36.12 30.02
CA LYS A 160 20.25 -36.83 28.97
C LYS A 160 19.99 -36.18 27.58
N LYS A 161 21.04 -36.16 26.76
CA LYS A 161 20.93 -35.59 25.38
C LYS A 161 20.02 -36.41 24.47
N ASP A 162 20.05 -37.75 24.65
CA ASP A 162 19.26 -38.64 23.80
C ASP A 162 17.79 -38.61 24.22
N PRO A 163 16.87 -38.13 23.35
CA PRO A 163 15.46 -38.05 23.67
C PRO A 163 14.78 -39.41 23.54
N ILE A 164 13.82 -39.67 24.42
CA ILE A 164 12.93 -40.86 24.37
C ILE A 164 11.92 -40.66 23.22
N VAL A 165 11.34 -39.45 23.14
CA VAL A 165 10.30 -39.04 22.20
C VAL A 165 10.65 -37.64 21.69
N THR A 166 10.39 -37.37 20.42
CA THR A 166 10.56 -36.07 19.76
C THR A 166 9.29 -35.66 19.03
N ASN A 167 9.22 -34.42 18.52
CA ASN A 167 8.06 -33.92 17.77
C ASN A 167 7.53 -34.89 16.72
N GLY A 168 8.41 -35.55 15.97
CA GLY A 168 8.02 -36.48 14.91
C GLY A 168 7.24 -37.69 15.35
N ASN A 169 7.14 -37.93 16.68
CA ASN A 169 6.41 -39.04 17.23
C ASN A 169 5.00 -38.70 17.71
N PHE A 170 4.63 -37.41 17.74
CA PHE A 170 3.28 -36.98 18.10
C PHE A 170 2.38 -37.02 16.90
N VAL A 171 1.29 -37.77 16.96
CA VAL A 171 0.25 -37.89 15.93
C VAL A 171 -1.03 -37.13 16.31
N GLY A 172 -1.11 -36.65 17.56
CA GLY A 172 -2.23 -35.84 18.02
C GLY A 172 -1.92 -35.22 19.38
N ALA A 173 -2.50 -34.06 19.64
CA ALA A 173 -2.47 -33.39 20.94
C ALA A 173 -3.76 -32.58 21.12
N GLN A 174 -4.31 -32.53 22.30
CA GLN A 174 -5.54 -31.82 22.63
C GLN A 174 -5.45 -31.24 24.04
N ALA A 175 -5.72 -29.93 24.15
CA ALA A 175 -5.86 -29.30 25.46
C ALA A 175 -7.19 -29.69 26.12
N GLY A 176 -7.16 -29.80 27.44
CA GLY A 176 -8.32 -30.11 28.24
C GLY A 176 -8.10 -29.70 29.70
N VAL A 177 -9.04 -30.04 30.54
CA VAL A 177 -8.94 -29.84 32.00
C VAL A 177 -8.99 -31.20 32.69
N ASP A 178 -8.02 -31.47 33.53
CA ASP A 178 -8.04 -32.67 34.33
C ASP A 178 -9.22 -32.66 35.31
N THR A 179 -10.03 -33.72 35.29
CA THR A 179 -11.26 -33.79 36.08
C THR A 179 -10.98 -33.92 37.59
N ALA A 180 -9.80 -34.40 37.97
CA ALA A 180 -9.41 -34.62 39.38
C ALA A 180 -8.77 -33.36 39.98
N THR A 181 -7.88 -32.70 39.25
CA THR A 181 -7.11 -31.55 39.73
C THR A 181 -7.67 -30.21 39.31
N GLN A 182 -8.60 -30.19 38.32
CA GLN A 182 -9.16 -28.98 37.70
C GLN A 182 -8.09 -28.08 37.05
N GLN A 183 -6.92 -28.64 36.74
CA GLN A 183 -5.83 -27.94 36.08
C GLN A 183 -5.82 -28.20 34.58
N PRO A 184 -5.36 -27.23 33.76
CA PRO A 184 -5.15 -27.44 32.35
C PRO A 184 -4.14 -28.55 32.07
N VAL A 185 -4.45 -29.43 31.11
CA VAL A 185 -3.58 -30.54 30.69
C VAL A 185 -3.63 -30.66 29.17
N ILE A 186 -2.56 -31.20 28.60
CA ILE A 186 -2.50 -31.56 27.18
C ILE A 186 -2.48 -33.09 27.07
N THR A 187 -3.51 -33.67 26.51
CA THR A 187 -3.54 -35.09 26.16
C THR A 187 -2.86 -35.25 24.80
N PHE A 188 -1.84 -36.09 24.71
CA PHE A 188 -1.13 -36.38 23.48
C PHE A 188 -1.26 -37.83 23.06
N LYS A 189 -1.04 -38.06 21.75
CA LYS A 189 -0.98 -39.39 21.16
C LYS A 189 0.30 -39.55 20.36
N LEU A 190 1.00 -40.71 20.59
CA LEU A 190 2.25 -41.07 19.92
C LEU A 190 1.98 -42.00 18.71
N ASP A 191 2.90 -42.00 17.78
CA ASP A 191 3.01 -43.04 16.77
C ASP A 191 3.49 -44.37 17.38
N SER A 192 3.42 -45.44 16.60
CA SER A 192 3.81 -46.77 17.10
C SER A 192 5.28 -46.86 17.56
N ALA A 193 6.18 -46.12 16.85
CA ALA A 193 7.62 -46.11 17.18
C ALA A 193 7.90 -45.31 18.45
N GLY A 194 7.24 -44.16 18.64
CA GLY A 194 7.31 -43.34 19.85
C GLY A 194 6.71 -44.05 21.06
N ALA A 195 5.53 -44.67 20.89
CA ALA A 195 4.86 -45.44 21.94
C ALA A 195 5.74 -46.61 22.44
N ASP A 196 6.35 -47.35 21.51
CA ASP A 196 7.28 -48.44 21.85
C ASP A 196 8.50 -47.96 22.65
N ARG A 197 9.13 -46.85 22.20
CA ARG A 197 10.29 -46.25 22.90
C ARG A 197 9.89 -45.72 24.27
N PHE A 198 8.77 -45.01 24.35
CA PHE A 198 8.25 -44.44 25.61
C PHE A 198 7.88 -45.53 26.61
N SER A 199 7.18 -46.57 26.16
CA SER A 199 6.81 -47.71 27.02
C SER A 199 8.05 -48.47 27.54
N LYS A 200 9.06 -48.72 26.69
CA LYS A 200 10.33 -49.35 27.10
C LYS A 200 11.09 -48.48 28.10
N ALA A 201 11.18 -47.18 27.86
CA ALA A 201 11.87 -46.24 28.73
C ALA A 201 11.18 -46.12 30.10
N THR A 202 9.85 -45.96 30.14
CA THR A 202 9.10 -45.88 31.40
C THR A 202 9.15 -47.18 32.20
N LYS A 203 9.09 -48.35 31.53
CA LYS A 203 9.24 -49.65 32.17
C LYS A 203 10.63 -49.85 32.79
N ALA A 204 11.69 -49.37 32.16
CA ALA A 204 13.06 -49.53 32.65
C ALA A 204 13.44 -48.55 33.76
N ASN A 205 12.70 -47.44 33.93
CA ASN A 205 13.05 -46.33 34.82
C ASN A 205 11.91 -45.99 35.81
N ILE A 206 11.16 -46.99 36.30
CA ILE A 206 10.11 -46.76 37.30
C ILE A 206 10.76 -46.18 38.58
N GLY A 207 10.17 -45.12 39.14
CA GLY A 207 10.65 -44.36 40.27
C GLY A 207 11.64 -43.23 39.93
N GLN A 208 12.05 -43.11 38.67
CA GLN A 208 12.85 -41.99 38.19
C GLN A 208 11.95 -40.92 37.48
N SER A 209 12.47 -39.71 37.32
CA SER A 209 11.78 -38.66 36.58
C SER A 209 12.32 -38.55 35.16
N PHE A 210 11.45 -38.14 34.26
CA PHE A 210 11.85 -37.65 32.94
C PHE A 210 11.39 -36.18 32.77
N ALA A 211 12.14 -35.41 32.05
CA ALA A 211 11.83 -34.04 31.76
C ALA A 211 11.10 -33.92 30.39
N ILE A 212 10.03 -33.19 30.37
CA ILE A 212 9.38 -32.71 29.12
C ILE A 212 10.03 -31.36 28.79
N VAL A 213 10.85 -31.35 27.77
CA VAL A 213 11.67 -30.21 27.38
C VAL A 213 11.09 -29.60 26.12
N LEU A 214 10.76 -28.32 26.17
CA LEU A 214 10.29 -27.48 25.04
C LEU A 214 11.31 -26.35 24.80
N ASP A 215 11.89 -26.28 23.63
CA ASP A 215 12.84 -25.23 23.22
C ASP A 215 13.96 -25.02 24.27
N ASP A 216 14.58 -26.13 24.72
CA ASP A 216 15.65 -26.21 25.74
C ASP A 216 15.24 -25.71 27.16
N GLN A 217 13.94 -25.63 27.46
CA GLN A 217 13.43 -25.36 28.78
C GLN A 217 12.53 -26.51 29.27
N VAL A 218 12.58 -26.84 30.57
CA VAL A 218 11.75 -27.89 31.15
C VAL A 218 10.36 -27.36 31.45
N LEU A 219 9.36 -27.93 30.77
CA LEU A 219 7.96 -27.64 30.99
C LEU A 219 7.40 -28.36 32.22
N SER A 220 7.82 -29.62 32.41
CA SER A 220 7.40 -30.46 33.50
C SER A 220 8.40 -31.63 33.72
N ALA A 221 8.53 -32.10 34.92
CA ALA A 221 9.44 -33.22 35.25
C ALA A 221 8.73 -34.31 36.11
N PRO A 222 7.74 -35.03 35.51
CA PRO A 222 6.97 -36.03 36.25
C PRO A 222 7.82 -37.23 36.64
N VAL A 223 7.46 -37.86 37.79
CA VAL A 223 8.01 -39.16 38.25
C VAL A 223 7.25 -40.30 37.56
N ILE A 224 7.97 -41.27 37.05
CA ILE A 224 7.41 -42.48 36.46
C ILE A 224 6.90 -43.39 37.60
N SER A 225 5.62 -43.33 37.92
CA SER A 225 5.03 -44.16 38.99
C SER A 225 4.85 -45.61 38.56
N GLU A 226 4.54 -45.86 37.29
CA GLU A 226 4.36 -47.17 36.69
C GLU A 226 4.76 -47.16 35.21
N ALA A 227 4.94 -48.33 34.61
CA ALA A 227 5.14 -48.42 33.18
C ALA A 227 3.92 -47.89 32.45
N ILE A 228 4.10 -46.94 31.56
CA ILE A 228 3.02 -46.34 30.78
C ILE A 228 2.83 -47.18 29.50
N PRO A 229 1.87 -48.11 29.48
CA PRO A 229 1.57 -48.86 28.26
C PRO A 229 0.64 -48.07 27.37
N GLY A 230 0.95 -47.99 26.13
CA GLY A 230 0.06 -47.34 25.15
C GLY A 230 0.68 -46.15 24.44
N ASP A 231 -0.15 -45.55 23.60
CA ASP A 231 0.22 -44.48 22.71
C ASP A 231 -0.26 -43.10 23.20
N THR A 232 -0.91 -43.02 24.34
CA THR A 232 -1.49 -41.78 24.88
C THR A 232 -0.90 -41.42 26.24
N GLY A 233 -0.80 -40.14 26.54
CA GLY A 233 -0.36 -39.61 27.82
C GLY A 233 -0.86 -38.19 28.04
N GLN A 234 -0.58 -37.62 29.19
CA GLN A 234 -0.94 -36.26 29.56
C GLN A 234 0.29 -35.48 30.00
N ILE A 235 0.36 -34.22 29.57
CA ILE A 235 1.33 -33.23 30.03
C ILE A 235 0.58 -32.27 30.96
N SER A 236 1.02 -32.18 32.20
CA SER A 236 0.63 -31.15 33.15
C SER A 236 1.80 -30.21 33.39
N GLY A 237 1.54 -28.93 33.56
CA GLY A 237 2.55 -27.90 33.80
C GLY A 237 1.91 -26.61 34.32
N ASN A 238 2.74 -25.60 34.53
CA ASN A 238 2.29 -24.31 35.01
C ASN A 238 1.83 -23.42 33.79
N PHE A 239 0.74 -23.82 33.15
CA PHE A 239 0.12 -23.07 32.06
C PHE A 239 -1.39 -22.94 32.29
N ASP A 240 -1.95 -21.86 31.73
CA ASP A 240 -3.39 -21.69 31.67
C ASP A 240 -4.01 -22.48 30.49
N LEU A 241 -5.32 -22.45 30.34
CA LEU A 241 -6.01 -23.20 29.30
C LEU A 241 -5.63 -22.70 27.87
N SER A 242 -5.34 -21.39 27.72
CA SER A 242 -4.91 -20.82 26.46
C SER A 242 -3.50 -21.27 26.07
N GLY A 243 -2.56 -21.26 27.00
CA GLY A 243 -1.21 -21.80 26.83
C GLY A 243 -1.20 -23.30 26.50
N ALA A 244 -2.05 -24.09 27.18
CA ALA A 244 -2.24 -25.50 26.85
C ALA A 244 -2.77 -25.69 25.41
N SER A 245 -3.73 -24.85 24.98
CA SER A 245 -4.28 -24.91 23.64
C SER A 245 -3.23 -24.56 22.57
N ASN A 246 -2.46 -23.50 22.82
CA ASN A 246 -1.39 -23.06 21.92
C ASN A 246 -0.31 -24.13 21.75
N LEU A 247 0.12 -24.74 22.87
CA LEU A 247 1.10 -25.81 22.85
C LEU A 247 0.56 -27.05 22.12
N ALA A 248 -0.71 -27.39 22.29
CA ALA A 248 -1.33 -28.51 21.59
C ALA A 248 -1.36 -28.28 20.06
N ILE A 249 -1.59 -27.04 19.60
CA ILE A 249 -1.50 -26.65 18.19
C ILE A 249 -0.07 -26.85 17.67
N VAL A 250 0.94 -26.34 18.39
CA VAL A 250 2.35 -26.49 18.03
C VAL A 250 2.77 -27.95 17.96
N MET A 251 2.30 -28.77 18.89
CA MET A 251 2.57 -30.23 18.90
C MET A 251 2.00 -30.93 17.66
N ARG A 252 0.79 -30.56 17.21
CA ARG A 252 0.15 -31.15 16.00
C ARG A 252 0.79 -30.64 14.71
N ALA A 253 1.06 -29.36 14.63
CA ALA A 253 1.63 -28.73 13.44
C ALA A 253 3.13 -29.02 13.24
N GLY A 254 3.84 -29.28 14.34
CA GLY A 254 5.26 -29.61 14.35
C GLY A 254 6.17 -28.44 14.70
N ALA A 255 7.46 -28.77 14.95
CA ALA A 255 8.50 -27.79 15.22
C ALA A 255 8.91 -27.01 13.96
N LEU A 256 9.28 -25.75 14.15
CA LEU A 256 9.89 -24.94 13.07
C LEU A 256 11.33 -25.47 12.81
N PRO A 257 11.67 -25.71 11.54
CA PRO A 257 13.04 -26.11 11.18
C PRO A 257 14.09 -25.03 11.49
N ALA A 258 13.69 -23.76 11.46
CA ALA A 258 14.53 -22.62 11.79
C ALA A 258 13.85 -21.69 12.80
N PRO A 259 14.60 -21.14 13.78
CA PRO A 259 14.09 -20.10 14.66
C PRO A 259 13.73 -18.84 13.83
N VAL A 260 12.71 -18.14 14.27
CA VAL A 260 12.24 -16.90 13.63
C VAL A 260 12.13 -15.78 14.65
N THR A 261 12.36 -14.54 14.20
CA THR A 261 12.17 -13.33 15.00
C THR A 261 11.15 -12.43 14.34
N VAL A 262 10.26 -11.82 15.13
CA VAL A 262 9.28 -10.85 14.64
C VAL A 262 9.98 -9.51 14.43
N ILE A 263 10.02 -9.02 13.20
CA ILE A 263 10.67 -7.75 12.81
C ILE A 263 9.69 -6.63 12.47
N GLU A 264 8.45 -6.99 12.18
CA GLU A 264 7.35 -6.03 11.94
C GLU A 264 6.04 -6.69 12.34
N GLU A 265 5.18 -5.92 12.99
CA GLU A 265 3.81 -6.28 13.33
C GLU A 265 2.90 -5.13 12.95
N ARG A 266 1.77 -5.44 12.30
CA ARG A 266 0.67 -4.53 12.07
C ARG A 266 -0.63 -5.25 12.36
N SER A 267 -1.40 -4.71 13.27
CA SER A 267 -2.70 -5.27 13.66
C SER A 267 -3.76 -4.17 13.61
N VAL A 268 -4.86 -4.46 12.94
CA VAL A 268 -5.98 -3.52 12.76
C VAL A 268 -7.26 -4.20 13.19
N GLY A 269 -8.00 -3.57 14.08
CA GLY A 269 -9.30 -4.07 14.53
C GLY A 269 -10.33 -4.09 13.40
N THR A 270 -11.22 -5.06 13.44
CA THR A 270 -12.28 -5.24 12.43
C THR A 270 -13.22 -4.04 12.36
N ASP A 271 -13.44 -3.35 13.47
CA ASP A 271 -14.29 -2.14 13.54
C ASP A 271 -13.68 -0.95 12.81
N LEU A 272 -12.33 -0.79 12.90
CA LEU A 272 -11.61 0.21 12.13
C LEU A 272 -11.71 -0.07 10.64
N GLY A 273 -11.53 -1.33 10.24
CA GLY A 273 -11.68 -1.74 8.85
C GLY A 273 -13.08 -1.47 8.32
N ALA A 274 -14.12 -1.82 9.07
CA ALA A 274 -15.51 -1.56 8.69
C ALA A 274 -15.81 -0.05 8.60
N ALA A 275 -15.30 0.76 9.52
CA ALA A 275 -15.42 2.22 9.49
C ALA A 275 -14.68 2.82 8.28
N ALA A 276 -13.47 2.33 7.97
CA ALA A 276 -12.70 2.75 6.80
C ALA A 276 -13.43 2.42 5.48
N VAL A 277 -14.03 1.23 5.37
CA VAL A 277 -14.86 0.83 4.23
C VAL A 277 -16.08 1.74 4.08
N ALA A 278 -16.77 2.03 5.17
CA ALA A 278 -17.96 2.91 5.15
C ALA A 278 -17.59 4.34 4.71
N SER A 279 -16.54 4.91 5.31
CA SER A 279 -16.01 6.23 4.96
C SER A 279 -15.50 6.29 3.52
N GLY A 280 -14.74 5.28 3.09
CA GLY A 280 -14.24 5.17 1.72
C GLY A 280 -15.36 5.07 0.68
N LYS A 281 -16.42 4.29 0.95
CA LYS A 281 -17.61 4.22 0.08
C LYS A 281 -18.32 5.56 -0.04
N ILE A 282 -18.54 6.27 1.08
CA ILE A 282 -19.19 7.60 1.09
C ILE A 282 -18.33 8.58 0.29
N ALA A 283 -17.03 8.63 0.55
CA ALA A 283 -16.11 9.51 -0.17
C ALA A 283 -16.09 9.21 -1.68
N ALA A 284 -16.03 7.94 -2.07
CA ALA A 284 -16.04 7.53 -3.48
C ALA A 284 -17.35 7.90 -4.18
N LEU A 285 -18.50 7.68 -3.54
CA LEU A 285 -19.81 8.00 -4.11
C LEU A 285 -20.02 9.51 -4.27
N ILE A 286 -19.71 10.30 -3.24
CA ILE A 286 -19.83 11.77 -3.30
C ILE A 286 -18.80 12.33 -4.29
N GLY A 287 -17.55 11.88 -4.24
CA GLY A 287 -16.50 12.32 -5.15
C GLY A 287 -16.83 12.01 -6.61
N ALA A 288 -17.21 10.78 -6.92
CA ALA A 288 -17.66 10.39 -8.25
C ALA A 288 -18.89 11.20 -8.69
N GLY A 289 -19.87 11.39 -7.81
CA GLY A 289 -21.06 12.20 -8.08
C GLY A 289 -20.74 13.66 -8.43
N LEU A 290 -19.81 14.28 -7.71
CA LEU A 290 -19.35 15.66 -8.03
C LEU A 290 -18.61 15.71 -9.36
N VAL A 291 -17.73 14.75 -9.64
CA VAL A 291 -17.03 14.68 -10.94
C VAL A 291 -18.00 14.44 -12.08
N ILE A 292 -18.98 13.56 -11.92
CA ILE A 292 -20.05 13.31 -12.90
C ILE A 292 -20.84 14.59 -13.17
N LEU A 293 -21.28 15.29 -12.12
CA LEU A 293 -22.01 16.54 -12.24
C LEU A 293 -21.17 17.62 -12.93
N PHE A 294 -19.89 17.74 -12.53
CA PHE A 294 -18.96 18.67 -13.14
C PHE A 294 -18.80 18.44 -14.65
N MET A 295 -18.62 17.18 -15.06
CA MET A 295 -18.52 16.81 -16.48
C MET A 295 -19.80 17.09 -17.27
N LEU A 296 -20.98 16.87 -16.67
CA LEU A 296 -22.26 17.21 -17.29
C LEU A 296 -22.39 18.71 -17.53
N LEU A 297 -22.05 19.53 -16.53
CA LEU A 297 -22.14 20.99 -16.61
C LEU A 297 -21.15 21.59 -17.61
N THR A 298 -19.94 21.01 -17.73
CA THR A 298 -18.88 21.56 -18.59
C THR A 298 -18.92 21.05 -20.03
N TYR A 299 -19.38 19.83 -20.27
CA TYR A 299 -19.34 19.18 -21.60
C TYR A 299 -20.71 18.72 -22.13
N GLY A 300 -21.78 18.85 -21.34
CA GLY A 300 -23.12 18.44 -21.75
C GLY A 300 -23.17 16.99 -22.21
N LEU A 301 -23.63 16.70 -23.41
CA LEU A 301 -23.76 15.34 -23.92
C LEU A 301 -22.41 14.61 -24.05
N LEU A 302 -21.33 15.31 -24.42
CA LEU A 302 -19.98 14.69 -24.39
C LEU A 302 -19.58 14.33 -22.95
N GLY A 303 -20.03 15.12 -21.97
CA GLY A 303 -19.89 14.79 -20.54
C GLY A 303 -20.65 13.52 -20.13
N VAL A 304 -21.85 13.27 -20.69
CA VAL A 304 -22.56 11.99 -20.48
C VAL A 304 -21.73 10.82 -20.98
N ILE A 305 -21.16 10.93 -22.18
CA ILE A 305 -20.32 9.89 -22.79
C ILE A 305 -19.08 9.64 -21.92
N ALA A 306 -18.40 10.71 -21.44
CA ALA A 306 -17.27 10.59 -20.56
C ALA A 306 -17.62 9.92 -19.23
N ASN A 307 -18.78 10.25 -18.66
CA ASN A 307 -19.27 9.65 -17.42
C ASN A 307 -19.58 8.16 -17.55
N ILE A 308 -20.17 7.73 -18.66
CA ILE A 308 -20.36 6.30 -18.96
C ILE A 308 -19.00 5.61 -19.06
N ALA A 309 -18.03 6.19 -19.76
CA ALA A 309 -16.68 5.65 -19.86
C ALA A 309 -15.99 5.58 -18.50
N LEU A 310 -16.19 6.57 -17.62
CA LEU A 310 -15.67 6.61 -16.26
C LEU A 310 -16.25 5.47 -15.40
N ILE A 311 -17.57 5.26 -15.44
CA ILE A 311 -18.23 4.16 -14.70
C ILE A 311 -17.69 2.81 -15.19
N VAL A 312 -17.60 2.62 -16.51
CA VAL A 312 -17.03 1.39 -17.08
C VAL A 312 -15.56 1.23 -16.67
N ASN A 313 -14.79 2.31 -16.60
CA ASN A 313 -13.40 2.28 -16.14
C ASN A 313 -13.29 1.74 -14.70
N VAL A 314 -14.11 2.24 -13.77
CA VAL A 314 -14.14 1.76 -12.39
C VAL A 314 -14.53 0.29 -12.33
N ILE A 315 -15.54 -0.14 -13.10
CA ILE A 315 -15.94 -1.56 -13.20
C ILE A 315 -14.77 -2.42 -13.70
N LEU A 316 -14.03 -1.96 -14.72
CA LEU A 316 -12.86 -2.68 -15.24
C LEU A 316 -11.72 -2.76 -14.22
N ILE A 317 -11.47 -1.70 -13.44
CA ILE A 317 -10.48 -1.72 -12.34
C ILE A 317 -10.86 -2.81 -11.33
N LEU A 318 -12.09 -2.79 -10.84
CA LEU A 318 -12.57 -3.80 -9.87
C LEU A 318 -12.52 -5.22 -10.46
N ALA A 319 -12.89 -5.39 -11.72
CA ALA A 319 -12.84 -6.67 -12.41
C ALA A 319 -11.41 -7.23 -12.50
N VAL A 320 -10.43 -6.38 -12.87
CA VAL A 320 -9.03 -6.80 -12.98
C VAL A 320 -8.44 -7.11 -11.60
N LEU A 321 -8.72 -6.29 -10.58
CA LEU A 321 -8.30 -6.57 -9.19
C LEU A 321 -8.87 -7.90 -8.70
N THR A 322 -10.17 -8.16 -8.94
CA THR A 322 -10.81 -9.43 -8.56
C THR A 322 -10.19 -10.62 -9.30
N LEU A 323 -9.90 -10.46 -10.60
CA LEU A 323 -9.29 -11.51 -11.43
C LEU A 323 -7.88 -11.87 -10.91
N LEU A 324 -7.05 -10.86 -10.67
CA LEU A 324 -5.68 -11.03 -10.19
C LEU A 324 -5.62 -11.49 -8.73
N GLY A 325 -6.70 -11.30 -7.96
CA GLY A 325 -6.73 -11.62 -6.53
C GLY A 325 -5.87 -10.68 -5.68
N VAL A 326 -5.60 -9.48 -6.18
CA VAL A 326 -4.87 -8.45 -5.42
C VAL A 326 -5.78 -7.86 -4.36
N PRO A 327 -5.39 -7.87 -3.07
CA PRO A 327 -6.21 -7.30 -2.03
C PRO A 327 -6.31 -5.78 -2.18
N LEU A 328 -7.54 -5.26 -2.13
CA LEU A 328 -7.80 -3.83 -2.12
C LEU A 328 -7.50 -3.27 -0.74
N SER A 329 -6.43 -2.51 -0.61
CA SER A 329 -6.08 -1.75 0.58
C SER A 329 -6.77 -0.37 0.58
N LEU A 330 -6.71 0.31 1.71
CA LEU A 330 -7.15 1.70 1.83
C LEU A 330 -6.40 2.62 0.85
N ALA A 331 -5.09 2.37 0.64
CA ALA A 331 -4.29 3.01 -0.40
C ALA A 331 -4.83 2.73 -1.81
N GLY A 332 -5.28 1.50 -2.06
CA GLY A 332 -5.91 1.13 -3.31
C GLY A 332 -7.20 1.90 -3.58
N VAL A 333 -8.03 2.12 -2.56
CA VAL A 333 -9.24 2.96 -2.66
C VAL A 333 -8.85 4.40 -3.04
N ALA A 334 -7.84 4.97 -2.38
CA ALA A 334 -7.33 6.30 -2.72
C ALA A 334 -6.78 6.35 -4.17
N GLY A 335 -6.13 5.27 -4.62
CA GLY A 335 -5.69 5.09 -6.01
C GLY A 335 -6.84 5.05 -7.01
N ILE A 336 -7.97 4.42 -6.69
CA ILE A 336 -9.19 4.44 -7.52
C ILE A 336 -9.71 5.86 -7.64
N VAL A 337 -9.85 6.59 -6.52
CA VAL A 337 -10.34 7.97 -6.51
C VAL A 337 -9.44 8.90 -7.32
N LEU A 338 -8.13 8.76 -7.19
CA LEU A 338 -7.17 9.50 -8.02
C LEU A 338 -7.34 9.16 -9.51
N THR A 339 -7.50 7.87 -9.83
CA THR A 339 -7.70 7.41 -11.21
C THR A 339 -8.99 7.94 -11.82
N ILE A 340 -10.06 8.11 -11.03
CA ILE A 340 -11.30 8.76 -11.47
C ILE A 340 -11.00 10.18 -11.98
N GLY A 341 -10.21 10.95 -11.24
CA GLY A 341 -9.75 12.28 -11.66
C GLY A 341 -8.93 12.25 -12.94
N MET A 342 -7.96 11.36 -13.03
CA MET A 342 -7.08 11.21 -14.21
C MET A 342 -7.82 10.68 -15.46
N ALA A 343 -8.82 9.82 -15.30
CA ALA A 343 -9.61 9.32 -16.41
C ALA A 343 -10.44 10.42 -17.08
N VAL A 344 -10.90 11.38 -16.30
CA VAL A 344 -11.59 12.58 -16.80
C VAL A 344 -10.65 13.46 -17.63
N ASP A 345 -9.40 13.66 -17.21
CA ASP A 345 -8.40 14.48 -17.89
C ASP A 345 -8.21 14.06 -19.36
N SER A 346 -8.11 12.77 -19.63
CA SER A 346 -7.97 12.24 -21.00
C SER A 346 -9.17 12.63 -21.90
N ASN A 347 -10.39 12.56 -21.38
CA ASN A 347 -11.58 12.94 -22.11
C ASN A 347 -11.67 14.47 -22.29
N VAL A 348 -11.31 15.25 -21.27
CA VAL A 348 -11.25 16.73 -21.34
C VAL A 348 -10.30 17.19 -22.45
N LEU A 349 -9.09 16.59 -22.52
CA LEU A 349 -8.13 16.93 -23.58
C LEU A 349 -8.71 16.70 -24.98
N ILE A 350 -9.36 15.56 -25.21
CA ILE A 350 -9.99 15.27 -26.52
C ILE A 350 -11.08 16.30 -26.83
N TYR A 351 -11.94 16.60 -25.86
CA TYR A 351 -13.08 17.49 -26.06
C TYR A 351 -12.66 18.95 -26.27
N GLU A 352 -11.63 19.42 -25.58
CA GLU A 352 -11.10 20.76 -25.80
C GLU A 352 -10.42 20.85 -27.18
N ARG A 353 -9.73 19.82 -27.67
CA ARG A 353 -9.19 19.76 -29.03
C ARG A 353 -10.31 19.77 -30.09
N ILE A 354 -11.39 19.01 -29.87
CA ILE A 354 -12.57 19.04 -30.78
C ILE A 354 -13.18 20.42 -30.82
N ARG A 355 -13.33 21.11 -29.68
CA ARG A 355 -13.84 22.48 -29.62
C ARG A 355 -12.92 23.49 -30.31
N GLU A 356 -11.60 23.32 -30.19
CA GLU A 356 -10.60 24.13 -30.86
C GLU A 356 -10.71 23.99 -32.39
N ASP A 357 -10.72 22.77 -32.91
CA ASP A 357 -10.81 22.49 -34.34
C ASP A 357 -12.16 22.99 -34.93
N ARG A 358 -13.26 22.88 -34.17
CA ARG A 358 -14.55 23.47 -34.57
C ARG A 358 -14.50 24.99 -34.73
N ARG A 359 -13.81 25.67 -33.80
CA ARG A 359 -13.61 27.12 -33.89
C ARG A 359 -12.70 27.52 -35.07
N ALA A 360 -11.77 26.67 -35.45
CA ALA A 360 -10.92 26.82 -36.61
C ALA A 360 -11.67 26.58 -37.94
N GLY A 361 -12.98 26.23 -37.90
CA GLY A 361 -13.83 26.08 -39.09
C GLY A 361 -13.95 24.65 -39.63
N PHE A 362 -13.34 23.64 -38.97
CA PHE A 362 -13.48 22.25 -39.39
C PHE A 362 -14.93 21.77 -39.22
N SER A 363 -15.40 20.85 -40.06
CA SER A 363 -16.68 20.19 -39.87
C SER A 363 -16.68 19.37 -38.56
N VAL A 364 -17.87 19.05 -38.01
CA VAL A 364 -17.97 18.27 -36.77
C VAL A 364 -17.22 16.94 -36.85
N ILE A 365 -17.36 16.24 -37.98
CA ILE A 365 -16.71 14.94 -38.24
C ILE A 365 -15.19 15.11 -38.30
N GLN A 366 -14.69 16.12 -39.01
CA GLN A 366 -13.25 16.40 -39.11
C GLN A 366 -12.67 16.82 -37.75
N ALA A 367 -13.38 17.68 -37.00
CA ALA A 367 -12.94 18.11 -35.67
C ALA A 367 -12.85 16.95 -34.68
N ILE A 368 -13.81 16.00 -34.70
CA ILE A 368 -13.78 14.81 -33.84
C ILE A 368 -12.63 13.89 -34.24
N ASP A 369 -12.47 13.60 -35.55
CA ASP A 369 -11.40 12.70 -36.00
C ASP A 369 -9.99 13.28 -35.72
N SER A 370 -9.81 14.57 -35.99
CA SER A 370 -8.58 15.31 -35.68
C SER A 370 -8.32 15.39 -34.16
N GLY A 371 -9.38 15.69 -33.38
CA GLY A 371 -9.28 15.76 -31.90
C GLY A 371 -8.77 14.47 -31.26
N PHE A 372 -9.34 13.31 -31.63
CA PHE A 372 -8.86 12.03 -31.17
C PHE A 372 -7.44 11.71 -31.67
N ALA A 373 -7.12 12.00 -32.92
CA ALA A 373 -5.81 11.70 -33.50
C ALA A 373 -4.68 12.52 -32.86
N ARG A 374 -4.91 13.81 -32.63
CA ARG A 374 -3.91 14.70 -32.02
C ARG A 374 -3.77 14.51 -30.53
N ALA A 375 -4.88 14.21 -29.81
CA ALA A 375 -4.85 13.98 -28.38
C ALA A 375 -4.15 12.67 -28.00
N LEU A 376 -4.11 11.67 -28.92
CA LEU A 376 -3.57 10.34 -28.64
C LEU A 376 -2.13 10.40 -28.10
N ALA A 377 -1.22 11.06 -28.80
CA ALA A 377 0.18 11.12 -28.40
C ALA A 377 0.34 11.77 -27.02
N THR A 378 -0.30 12.92 -26.82
CA THR A 378 -0.22 13.69 -25.58
C THR A 378 -0.81 12.91 -24.39
N ILE A 379 -1.93 12.18 -24.57
CA ILE A 379 -2.54 11.34 -23.52
C ILE A 379 -1.63 10.16 -23.19
N VAL A 380 -1.05 9.52 -24.19
CA VAL A 380 -0.12 8.41 -23.95
C VAL A 380 1.12 8.91 -23.20
N ASP A 381 1.73 10.01 -23.64
CA ASP A 381 2.91 10.60 -23.00
C ASP A 381 2.62 10.93 -21.52
N ALA A 382 1.50 11.55 -21.22
CA ALA A 382 1.09 11.91 -19.87
C ALA A 382 0.84 10.68 -18.98
N ASN A 383 0.19 9.64 -19.51
CA ASN A 383 -0.06 8.42 -18.75
C ASN A 383 1.21 7.56 -18.56
N VAL A 384 2.14 7.57 -19.50
CA VAL A 384 3.42 6.86 -19.38
C VAL A 384 4.27 7.46 -18.27
N THR A 385 4.30 8.77 -18.07
CA THR A 385 5.04 9.38 -16.94
C THR A 385 4.50 8.92 -15.59
N THR A 386 3.19 8.88 -15.43
CA THR A 386 2.54 8.37 -14.21
C THR A 386 2.74 6.85 -14.06
N LEU A 387 2.70 6.10 -15.16
CA LEU A 387 2.96 4.66 -15.16
C LEU A 387 4.40 4.33 -14.73
N ILE A 388 5.39 5.15 -15.13
CA ILE A 388 6.79 5.00 -14.70
C ILE A 388 6.87 5.14 -13.18
N ALA A 389 6.28 6.19 -12.60
CA ALA A 389 6.24 6.37 -11.15
C ALA A 389 5.54 5.21 -10.44
N ALA A 390 4.38 4.76 -10.94
CA ALA A 390 3.65 3.63 -10.40
C ALA A 390 4.45 2.32 -10.50
N LEU A 391 5.17 2.08 -11.60
CA LEU A 391 6.01 0.88 -11.78
C LEU A 391 7.18 0.87 -10.80
N VAL A 392 7.82 2.02 -10.56
CA VAL A 392 8.89 2.12 -9.55
C VAL A 392 8.35 1.82 -8.16
N LEU A 393 7.16 2.35 -7.83
CA LEU A 393 6.47 2.02 -6.58
C LEU A 393 6.07 0.54 -6.49
N PHE A 394 5.69 -0.07 -7.59
CA PHE A 394 5.37 -1.51 -7.63
C PHE A 394 6.60 -2.37 -7.31
N ILE A 395 7.77 -1.99 -7.82
CA ILE A 395 9.02 -2.76 -7.64
C ILE A 395 9.65 -2.53 -6.26
N LEU A 396 9.64 -1.29 -5.76
CA LEU A 396 10.33 -0.88 -4.54
C LEU A 396 9.38 -0.69 -3.34
N GLY A 397 8.09 -0.50 -3.60
CA GLY A 397 7.08 -0.30 -2.56
C GLY A 397 6.75 -1.58 -1.82
N THR A 398 6.38 -1.44 -0.56
CA THR A 398 5.94 -2.54 0.31
C THR A 398 4.59 -2.21 0.93
N GLY A 399 3.84 -3.22 1.34
CA GLY A 399 2.57 -3.06 2.05
C GLY A 399 1.56 -2.18 1.31
N PRO A 400 0.99 -1.14 1.95
CA PRO A 400 -0.05 -0.28 1.36
C PRO A 400 0.39 0.42 0.07
N VAL A 401 1.67 0.82 -0.03
CA VAL A 401 2.22 1.53 -1.19
C VAL A 401 2.21 0.64 -2.44
N HIS A 402 2.51 -0.65 -2.28
CA HIS A 402 2.42 -1.62 -3.37
C HIS A 402 0.98 -1.75 -3.89
N GLY A 403 -0.02 -1.86 -2.99
CA GLY A 403 -1.45 -1.90 -3.35
C GLY A 403 -1.90 -0.64 -4.12
N PHE A 404 -1.45 0.55 -3.71
CA PHE A 404 -1.66 1.80 -4.44
C PHE A 404 -1.09 1.73 -5.86
N ALA A 405 0.18 1.30 -6.00
CA ALA A 405 0.86 1.23 -7.29
C ALA A 405 0.15 0.29 -8.28
N VAL A 406 -0.29 -0.89 -7.80
CA VAL A 406 -1.07 -1.84 -8.59
C VAL A 406 -2.38 -1.21 -9.08
N THR A 407 -3.12 -0.59 -8.17
CA THR A 407 -4.43 0.02 -8.48
C THR A 407 -4.29 1.15 -9.50
N VAL A 408 -3.31 2.04 -9.33
CA VAL A 408 -3.04 3.13 -10.27
C VAL A 408 -2.59 2.60 -11.63
N THR A 409 -1.72 1.57 -11.66
CA THR A 409 -1.28 0.93 -12.91
C THR A 409 -2.46 0.34 -13.68
N ILE A 410 -3.31 -0.43 -13.03
CA ILE A 410 -4.53 -0.99 -13.63
C ILE A 410 -5.43 0.15 -14.11
N GLY A 411 -5.61 1.18 -13.28
CA GLY A 411 -6.42 2.35 -13.60
C GLY A 411 -5.95 3.11 -14.84
N ILE A 412 -4.64 3.28 -15.03
CA ILE A 412 -4.08 3.91 -16.23
C ILE A 412 -4.35 3.06 -17.48
N VAL A 413 -4.10 1.75 -17.40
CA VAL A 413 -4.32 0.83 -18.54
C VAL A 413 -5.79 0.82 -18.94
N THR A 414 -6.70 0.70 -17.97
CA THR A 414 -8.15 0.71 -18.24
C THR A 414 -8.64 2.06 -18.73
N THR A 415 -8.07 3.18 -18.27
CA THR A 415 -8.34 4.53 -18.75
C THR A 415 -7.97 4.68 -20.22
N LEU A 416 -6.78 4.24 -20.62
CA LEU A 416 -6.36 4.25 -22.02
C LEU A 416 -7.32 3.43 -22.89
N PHE A 417 -7.73 2.25 -22.44
CA PHE A 417 -8.72 1.45 -23.14
C PHE A 417 -10.06 2.18 -23.27
N THR A 418 -10.63 2.67 -22.18
CA THR A 418 -11.94 3.31 -22.19
C THR A 418 -11.94 4.59 -23.01
N THR A 419 -10.88 5.39 -22.94
CA THR A 419 -10.78 6.65 -23.70
C THR A 419 -10.63 6.42 -25.21
N PHE A 420 -9.70 5.55 -25.64
CA PHE A 420 -9.40 5.38 -27.06
C PHE A 420 -10.27 4.37 -27.79
N THR A 421 -10.96 3.50 -27.04
CA THR A 421 -11.84 2.51 -27.65
C THR A 421 -13.30 2.82 -27.35
N LEU A 422 -13.71 2.80 -26.09
CA LEU A 422 -15.11 2.93 -25.70
C LEU A 422 -15.65 4.34 -25.93
N THR A 423 -14.99 5.39 -25.44
CA THR A 423 -15.41 6.80 -25.64
C THR A 423 -15.44 7.14 -27.10
N ARG A 424 -14.41 6.75 -27.84
CA ARG A 424 -14.33 6.98 -29.29
C ARG A 424 -15.46 6.26 -30.02
N TRP A 425 -15.78 5.02 -29.66
CA TRP A 425 -16.89 4.27 -30.23
C TRP A 425 -18.23 4.96 -29.93
N MET A 426 -18.48 5.37 -28.68
CA MET A 426 -19.72 6.05 -28.29
C MET A 426 -19.89 7.40 -29.02
N VAL A 427 -18.83 8.19 -29.14
CA VAL A 427 -18.85 9.46 -29.90
C VAL A 427 -19.11 9.19 -31.38
N SER A 428 -18.50 8.16 -31.98
CA SER A 428 -18.74 7.76 -33.36
C SER A 428 -20.19 7.35 -33.58
N ALA A 429 -20.74 6.51 -32.70
CA ALA A 429 -22.14 6.07 -32.75
C ALA A 429 -23.11 7.25 -32.61
N TRP A 430 -22.85 8.19 -31.70
CA TRP A 430 -23.63 9.39 -31.55
C TRP A 430 -23.63 10.24 -32.83
N VAL A 431 -22.46 10.47 -33.47
CA VAL A 431 -22.35 11.25 -34.71
C VAL A 431 -23.10 10.58 -35.87
N GLN A 432 -23.02 9.26 -36.00
CA GLN A 432 -23.72 8.51 -37.03
C GLN A 432 -25.23 8.56 -36.87
N TRP A 433 -25.72 8.49 -35.62
CA TRP A 433 -27.15 8.49 -35.33
C TRP A 433 -27.78 9.87 -35.37
N SER A 434 -27.17 10.87 -34.72
CA SER A 434 -27.76 12.22 -34.58
C SER A 434 -27.36 13.21 -35.67
N LYS A 435 -26.28 12.95 -36.45
CA LYS A 435 -25.72 13.83 -37.51
C LYS A 435 -25.64 15.29 -37.04
N PRO A 436 -24.95 15.54 -35.90
CA PRO A 436 -24.99 16.88 -35.28
C PRO A 436 -24.39 17.94 -36.18
N LYS A 437 -25.02 19.11 -36.23
CA LYS A 437 -24.50 20.28 -36.93
C LYS A 437 -23.47 21.05 -36.09
N GLU A 438 -23.59 20.94 -34.77
CA GLU A 438 -22.72 21.61 -33.80
C GLU A 438 -22.28 20.63 -32.70
N VAL A 439 -21.14 20.93 -32.08
CA VAL A 439 -20.68 20.21 -30.88
C VAL A 439 -21.45 20.75 -29.68
N PRO A 440 -21.93 19.89 -28.75
CA PRO A 440 -22.70 20.31 -27.60
C PRO A 440 -22.00 21.42 -26.80
N GLY A 441 -22.77 22.48 -26.50
CA GLY A 441 -22.30 23.62 -25.74
C GLY A 441 -22.08 23.27 -24.24
N ALA A 442 -21.22 24.03 -23.58
CA ALA A 442 -21.08 23.97 -22.10
C ALA A 442 -22.21 24.80 -21.45
N LEU A 443 -22.80 24.25 -20.39
CA LEU A 443 -23.66 24.98 -19.46
C LEU A 443 -22.82 25.92 -18.59
N LEU A 444 -21.65 25.42 -18.13
CA LEU A 444 -20.71 26.17 -17.32
C LEU A 444 -19.42 26.45 -18.10
N LYS A 445 -19.09 27.73 -18.24
CA LYS A 445 -17.86 28.22 -18.91
C LYS A 445 -16.97 28.85 -17.86
N LEU A 446 -16.07 28.07 -17.25
CA LEU A 446 -15.16 28.55 -16.20
C LEU A 446 -14.06 29.46 -16.77
N VAL A 447 -13.54 29.14 -17.94
CA VAL A 447 -12.51 29.95 -18.62
C VAL A 447 -13.08 30.55 -19.90
N PRO A 448 -13.08 31.88 -20.04
CA PRO A 448 -13.50 32.55 -21.30
C PRO A 448 -12.60 32.14 -22.46
N TYR A 449 -13.20 31.96 -23.61
CA TYR A 449 -12.42 31.64 -24.79
C TYR A 449 -11.63 32.87 -25.31
N GLY A 450 -10.41 32.60 -25.79
CA GLY A 450 -9.58 33.66 -26.38
C GLY A 450 -8.93 34.56 -25.32
N THR A 451 -8.68 34.03 -24.12
CA THR A 451 -7.86 34.70 -23.09
C THR A 451 -6.52 35.12 -23.68
N LYS A 452 -6.07 36.35 -23.36
CA LYS A 452 -4.80 36.92 -23.80
C LYS A 452 -3.98 37.40 -22.60
N ILE A 453 -3.87 36.55 -21.60
CA ILE A 453 -3.12 36.85 -20.38
C ILE A 453 -1.62 36.79 -20.71
N ARG A 454 -0.87 37.81 -20.30
CA ARG A 454 0.59 37.86 -20.48
C ARG A 454 1.31 37.26 -19.29
N PHE A 455 1.36 35.95 -19.17
CA PHE A 455 1.98 35.21 -18.08
C PHE A 455 3.48 35.50 -17.97
N MET A 456 4.17 35.59 -19.11
CA MET A 456 5.63 35.81 -19.15
C MET A 456 6.05 37.19 -18.68
N ARG A 457 5.12 38.15 -18.54
CA ARG A 457 5.38 39.46 -17.93
C ARG A 457 5.75 39.32 -16.45
N LEU A 458 5.18 38.35 -15.77
CA LEU A 458 5.40 38.09 -14.32
C LEU A 458 6.54 37.12 -14.06
N ARG A 459 7.25 36.62 -15.08
CA ARG A 459 8.23 35.53 -14.97
C ARG A 459 9.30 35.74 -13.91
N SER A 460 9.86 36.95 -13.78
CA SER A 460 10.90 37.26 -12.79
C SER A 460 10.36 37.24 -11.37
N LEU A 461 9.12 37.74 -11.18
CA LEU A 461 8.45 37.72 -9.88
C LEU A 461 8.11 36.27 -9.48
N THR A 462 7.53 35.48 -10.39
CA THR A 462 7.08 34.11 -10.11
C THR A 462 8.28 33.16 -9.89
N LEU A 463 9.32 33.24 -10.74
CA LEU A 463 10.55 32.47 -10.52
C LEU A 463 11.26 32.89 -9.23
N GLY A 464 11.31 34.20 -8.93
CA GLY A 464 11.89 34.72 -7.68
C GLY A 464 11.10 34.20 -6.47
N PHE A 465 9.78 34.23 -6.51
CA PHE A 465 8.92 33.67 -5.45
C PHE A 465 9.12 32.17 -5.29
N SER A 466 9.14 31.41 -6.38
CA SER A 466 9.36 29.94 -6.37
C SER A 466 10.74 29.58 -5.84
N ALA A 467 11.78 30.31 -6.21
CA ALA A 467 13.12 30.10 -5.68
C ALA A 467 13.19 30.44 -4.19
N LEU A 468 12.61 31.57 -3.77
CA LEU A 468 12.58 31.99 -2.36
C LEU A 468 11.81 31.00 -1.50
N SER A 469 10.63 30.55 -1.94
CA SER A 469 9.83 29.57 -1.21
C SER A 469 10.54 28.22 -1.10
N SER A 470 11.21 27.75 -2.16
CA SER A 470 12.02 26.53 -2.12
C SER A 470 13.18 26.64 -1.15
N VAL A 471 13.91 27.77 -1.15
CA VAL A 471 14.98 28.04 -0.17
C VAL A 471 14.42 28.11 1.25
N ALA A 472 13.28 28.77 1.44
CA ALA A 472 12.62 28.84 2.76
C ALA A 472 12.24 27.45 3.28
N VAL A 473 11.74 26.57 2.43
CA VAL A 473 11.43 25.17 2.81
C VAL A 473 12.70 24.41 3.21
N ILE A 474 13.79 24.57 2.46
CA ILE A 474 15.09 23.94 2.81
C ILE A 474 15.58 24.45 4.17
N VAL A 475 15.48 25.74 4.42
CA VAL A 475 15.85 26.32 5.73
C VAL A 475 14.94 25.79 6.84
N LEU A 476 13.63 25.72 6.62
CA LEU A 476 12.68 25.15 7.57
C LEU A 476 12.98 23.67 7.85
N PHE A 477 13.36 22.90 6.83
CA PHE A 477 13.76 21.51 6.98
C PHE A 477 14.98 21.35 7.90
N ILE A 478 15.96 22.27 7.80
CA ILE A 478 17.18 22.23 8.63
C ILE A 478 16.88 22.70 10.07
N VAL A 479 16.03 23.72 10.25
CA VAL A 479 15.79 24.37 11.55
C VAL A 479 14.72 23.63 12.36
N VAL A 480 13.60 23.27 11.73
CA VAL A 480 12.44 22.65 12.39
C VAL A 480 12.51 21.12 12.29
N GLY A 481 13.04 20.59 11.19
CA GLY A 481 13.04 19.18 10.89
C GLY A 481 11.69 18.68 10.38
N MET A 482 11.64 17.38 10.05
CA MET A 482 10.45 16.70 9.58
C MET A 482 9.97 15.68 10.62
N ASN A 483 8.67 15.60 10.83
CA ASN A 483 8.05 14.61 11.69
C ASN A 483 7.99 13.26 10.95
N PHE A 484 9.06 12.45 11.04
CA PHE A 484 9.10 11.12 10.46
C PHE A 484 8.32 10.14 11.33
N GLY A 485 7.45 9.35 10.70
CA GLY A 485 6.71 8.27 11.34
C GLY A 485 7.59 7.05 11.65
N ILE A 486 6.98 6.09 12.34
CA ILE A 486 7.63 4.83 12.73
C ILE A 486 8.11 4.01 11.52
N ASP A 487 7.51 4.18 10.36
CA ASP A 487 7.96 3.56 9.11
C ASP A 487 9.44 3.86 8.79
N PHE A 488 9.94 5.03 9.21
CA PHE A 488 11.30 5.51 8.90
C PHE A 488 12.23 5.62 10.11
N LYS A 489 11.67 5.75 11.32
CA LYS A 489 12.44 5.83 12.56
C LYS A 489 12.48 4.52 13.32
N GLY A 490 11.54 3.63 13.04
CA GLY A 490 11.23 2.49 13.90
C GLY A 490 10.42 2.92 15.14
N GLY A 491 9.91 1.96 15.87
CA GLY A 491 9.16 2.18 17.09
C GLY A 491 7.82 1.47 17.10
N THR A 492 7.02 1.82 18.10
CA THR A 492 5.70 1.25 18.35
C THR A 492 4.63 2.33 18.30
N MET A 493 3.55 2.06 17.59
CA MET A 493 2.38 2.93 17.49
C MET A 493 1.13 2.14 17.87
N VAL A 494 0.34 2.69 18.79
CA VAL A 494 -0.86 2.04 19.31
C VAL A 494 -2.02 3.02 19.29
N GLU A 495 -3.14 2.63 18.69
CA GLU A 495 -4.40 3.37 18.80
C GLU A 495 -5.26 2.71 19.86
N ILE A 496 -5.65 3.51 20.85
CA ILE A 496 -6.56 3.10 21.93
C ILE A 496 -7.89 3.84 21.82
N ALA A 497 -8.96 3.17 22.26
CA ALA A 497 -10.29 3.75 22.37
C ALA A 497 -10.87 3.49 23.77
N SER A 498 -11.65 4.44 24.29
CA SER A 498 -12.39 4.30 25.52
C SER A 498 -13.87 4.06 25.21
N SER A 499 -14.48 3.07 25.87
CA SER A 499 -15.94 2.85 25.83
C SER A 499 -16.72 3.72 26.82
N GLU A 500 -16.04 4.33 27.80
CA GLU A 500 -16.66 5.05 28.91
C GLU A 500 -16.66 6.57 28.72
N GLY A 501 -16.11 7.11 27.63
CA GLY A 501 -16.08 8.55 27.34
C GLY A 501 -14.70 9.07 26.94
N PRO A 502 -14.44 10.38 27.11
CA PRO A 502 -13.16 10.99 26.73
C PRO A 502 -11.97 10.35 27.46
N ILE A 503 -10.86 10.14 26.73
CA ILE A 503 -9.62 9.62 27.30
C ILE A 503 -8.91 10.72 28.08
N ASP A 504 -8.53 10.41 29.33
CA ASP A 504 -7.63 11.27 30.12
C ASP A 504 -6.17 11.05 29.64
N LEU A 505 -5.68 11.95 28.78
CA LEU A 505 -4.36 11.87 28.20
C LEU A 505 -3.25 12.00 29.23
N ASP A 506 -3.48 12.76 30.32
CA ASP A 506 -2.49 12.98 31.38
C ASP A 506 -2.33 11.71 32.24
N ASP A 507 -3.43 10.99 32.52
CA ASP A 507 -3.40 9.68 33.18
C ASP A 507 -2.65 8.63 32.32
N VAL A 508 -3.02 8.53 31.05
CA VAL A 508 -2.35 7.60 30.13
C VAL A 508 -0.85 7.91 30.02
N TYR A 509 -0.49 9.18 29.93
CA TYR A 509 0.92 9.59 29.87
C TYR A 509 1.67 9.20 31.13
N SER A 510 1.12 9.45 32.31
CA SER A 510 1.77 9.15 33.60
C SER A 510 2.03 7.64 33.78
N ARG A 511 1.03 6.82 33.41
CA ARG A 511 1.13 5.35 33.48
C ARG A 511 2.21 4.80 32.52
N LEU A 512 2.31 5.36 31.32
CA LEU A 512 3.30 4.93 30.34
C LEU A 512 4.72 5.44 30.66
N ASP A 513 4.87 6.61 31.29
CA ASP A 513 6.16 7.15 31.73
C ASP A 513 6.81 6.25 32.79
N ASP A 514 6.01 5.70 33.69
CA ASP A 514 6.44 4.75 34.72
C ASP A 514 7.03 3.45 34.15
N LEU A 515 6.67 3.07 32.91
CA LEU A 515 7.18 1.85 32.25
C LEU A 515 8.61 1.96 31.72
N ASN A 516 9.21 3.15 31.71
CA ASN A 516 10.57 3.41 31.19
C ASN A 516 10.75 2.88 29.73
N ILE A 517 9.77 3.17 28.86
CA ILE A 517 9.75 2.71 27.46
C ILE A 517 10.32 3.74 26.48
N GLY A 518 10.92 4.83 26.97
CA GLY A 518 11.50 5.89 26.15
C GLY A 518 10.56 7.05 25.91
N ASP A 519 10.74 7.75 24.79
CA ASP A 519 10.00 8.98 24.48
C ASP A 519 8.58 8.63 23.99
N VAL A 520 7.58 8.95 24.80
CA VAL A 520 6.17 8.68 24.56
C VAL A 520 5.47 9.93 24.06
N LYS A 521 4.82 9.84 22.91
CA LYS A 521 3.98 10.89 22.34
C LYS A 521 2.53 10.41 22.29
N ILE A 522 1.61 11.19 22.82
CA ILE A 522 0.17 10.88 22.79
C ILE A 522 -0.55 11.99 22.03
N GLU A 523 -1.32 11.62 21.03
CA GLU A 523 -2.09 12.54 20.19
C GLU A 523 -3.57 12.17 20.22
N PRO A 524 -4.47 13.09 20.62
CA PRO A 524 -5.90 12.81 20.58
C PRO A 524 -6.41 12.83 19.13
N PHE A 525 -7.39 11.99 18.83
CA PHE A 525 -8.18 12.11 17.61
C PHE A 525 -9.22 13.25 17.75
N LYS A 526 -9.94 13.55 16.67
CA LYS A 526 -11.05 14.53 16.72
C LYS A 526 -12.17 14.13 17.67
N SER A 527 -12.37 12.84 17.84
CA SER A 527 -13.25 12.28 18.88
C SER A 527 -12.40 12.07 20.12
N ASP A 528 -12.76 12.71 21.23
CA ASP A 528 -11.99 12.66 22.48
C ASP A 528 -11.96 11.27 23.13
N ASP A 529 -12.66 10.29 22.56
CA ASP A 529 -12.73 8.89 22.97
C ASP A 529 -11.59 8.03 22.40
N ARG A 530 -10.68 8.61 21.59
CA ARG A 530 -9.55 7.89 20.95
C ARG A 530 -8.25 8.66 21.08
N ALA A 531 -7.16 7.92 21.25
CA ALA A 531 -5.83 8.48 21.29
C ALA A 531 -4.82 7.59 20.55
N LEU A 532 -3.84 8.22 19.93
CA LEU A 532 -2.70 7.59 19.27
C LEU A 532 -1.47 7.73 20.17
N ILE A 533 -0.91 6.61 20.59
CA ILE A 533 0.30 6.52 21.38
C ILE A 533 1.44 6.13 20.44
N THR A 534 2.49 6.91 20.39
CA THR A 534 3.69 6.62 19.60
C THR A 534 4.89 6.59 20.52
N VAL A 535 5.65 5.50 20.48
CA VAL A 535 6.89 5.32 21.24
C VAL A 535 8.04 5.17 20.25
N GLY A 536 9.09 5.95 20.46
CA GLY A 536 10.27 5.96 19.60
C GLY A 536 11.06 4.65 19.65
N SER A 537 11.91 4.44 18.63
CA SER A 537 12.74 3.24 18.52
C SER A 537 13.65 3.04 19.72
N GLN A 538 13.72 1.79 20.20
CA GLN A 538 14.57 1.37 21.33
C GLN A 538 16.00 1.11 20.87
N ARG A 539 16.96 1.33 21.76
CA ARG A 539 18.39 1.15 21.45
C ARG A 539 18.90 -0.29 21.57
N GLU A 540 18.11 -1.19 22.13
CA GLU A 540 18.53 -2.54 22.54
C GLU A 540 18.24 -3.67 21.53
N GLY A 541 17.93 -3.38 20.28
CA GLY A 541 17.73 -4.38 19.22
C GLY A 541 16.27 -4.64 18.83
N GLU A 542 16.06 -5.54 17.86
CA GLU A 542 14.74 -5.74 17.22
C GLU A 542 13.65 -6.27 18.15
N ASN A 543 14.02 -7.09 19.17
CA ASN A 543 13.07 -7.61 20.15
C ASN A 543 12.60 -6.57 21.17
N ALA A 544 13.36 -5.48 21.35
CA ALA A 544 13.00 -4.43 22.31
C ALA A 544 11.71 -3.71 21.91
N GLU A 545 11.48 -3.50 20.61
CA GLU A 545 10.25 -2.88 20.10
C GLU A 545 9.01 -3.74 20.42
N GLN A 546 9.12 -5.06 20.30
CA GLN A 546 8.04 -5.99 20.64
C GLN A 546 7.71 -5.94 22.15
N THR A 547 8.74 -5.82 22.99
CA THR A 547 8.59 -5.71 24.44
C THR A 547 7.83 -4.43 24.82
N VAL A 548 8.05 -3.32 24.11
CA VAL A 548 7.31 -2.07 24.32
C VAL A 548 5.81 -2.27 24.07
N GLY A 549 5.45 -2.89 22.96
CA GLY A 549 4.04 -3.19 22.64
C GLY A 549 3.35 -4.04 23.71
N VAL A 550 4.07 -5.07 24.21
CA VAL A 550 3.56 -5.93 25.30
C VAL A 550 3.38 -5.16 26.61
N LYS A 551 4.34 -4.30 26.98
CA LYS A 551 4.24 -3.46 28.20
C LYS A 551 3.07 -2.48 28.13
N ILE A 552 2.89 -1.78 26.99
CA ILE A 552 1.76 -0.86 26.80
C ILE A 552 0.44 -1.62 26.93
N ARG A 553 0.34 -2.79 26.31
CA ARG A 553 -0.86 -3.61 26.38
C ARG A 553 -1.12 -4.09 27.81
N GLY A 554 -0.12 -4.60 28.51
CA GLY A 554 -0.26 -5.05 29.90
C GLY A 554 -0.73 -3.96 30.86
N GLU A 555 -0.38 -2.69 30.59
CA GLU A 555 -0.77 -1.56 31.43
C GLU A 555 -2.17 -1.01 31.10
N LEU A 556 -2.56 -1.01 29.83
CA LEU A 556 -3.76 -0.29 29.37
C LEU A 556 -4.93 -1.21 28.99
N ASP A 557 -4.73 -2.53 28.81
CA ASP A 557 -5.73 -3.47 28.27
C ASP A 557 -7.01 -3.61 29.13
N GLN A 558 -6.94 -3.24 30.41
CA GLN A 558 -8.12 -3.32 31.30
C GLN A 558 -9.09 -2.15 31.13
N ASP A 559 -8.58 -0.97 30.70
CA ASP A 559 -9.32 0.28 30.64
C ASP A 559 -9.63 0.73 29.21
N TYR A 560 -8.83 0.27 28.24
CA TYR A 560 -8.89 0.74 26.86
C TYR A 560 -8.91 -0.39 25.85
N GLU A 561 -9.65 -0.23 24.78
CA GLU A 561 -9.67 -1.12 23.64
C GLU A 561 -8.53 -0.77 22.67
N PHE A 562 -7.70 -1.75 22.33
CA PHE A 562 -6.63 -1.60 21.34
C PHE A 562 -7.20 -1.78 19.94
N ARG A 563 -7.29 -0.71 19.18
CA ARG A 563 -7.87 -0.73 17.83
C ARG A 563 -6.84 -0.94 16.72
N ARG A 564 -5.60 -0.51 16.97
CA ARG A 564 -4.48 -0.67 16.05
C ARG A 564 -3.18 -0.80 16.82
N VAL A 565 -2.32 -1.70 16.37
CA VAL A 565 -0.96 -1.86 16.89
C VAL A 565 -0.02 -2.02 15.72
N ASP A 566 0.93 -1.09 15.57
CA ASP A 566 1.99 -1.16 14.58
C ASP A 566 3.34 -1.14 15.32
N VAL A 567 4.16 -2.15 15.08
CA VAL A 567 5.52 -2.27 15.64
C VAL A 567 6.50 -2.47 14.49
N ILE A 568 7.47 -1.58 14.36
CA ILE A 568 8.45 -1.60 13.27
C ILE A 568 9.85 -1.57 13.85
N GLY A 569 10.59 -2.65 13.64
CA GLY A 569 11.97 -2.74 14.07
C GLY A 569 12.92 -1.83 13.27
N PRO A 570 14.08 -1.47 13.86
CA PRO A 570 15.03 -0.50 13.26
C PRO A 570 15.63 -0.98 11.93
N THR A 571 15.78 -2.28 11.73
CA THR A 571 16.25 -2.84 10.45
C THR A 571 15.24 -2.60 9.34
N VAL A 572 13.95 -2.85 9.61
CA VAL A 572 12.87 -2.66 8.63
C VAL A 572 12.71 -1.19 8.30
N SER A 573 12.65 -0.31 9.30
CA SER A 573 12.50 1.14 9.08
C SER A 573 13.65 1.73 8.27
N GLY A 574 14.89 1.30 8.55
CA GLY A 574 16.06 1.71 7.77
C GLY A 574 16.01 1.27 6.30
N GLU A 575 15.50 0.08 6.02
CA GLU A 575 15.30 -0.40 4.64
C GLU A 575 14.16 0.36 3.95
N LEU A 576 13.05 0.62 4.63
CA LEU A 576 11.93 1.40 4.10
C LEU A 576 12.36 2.83 3.74
N ALA A 577 13.16 3.47 4.59
CA ALA A 577 13.72 4.80 4.32
C ALA A 577 14.61 4.82 3.07
N LYS A 578 15.49 3.82 2.92
CA LYS A 578 16.34 3.68 1.73
C LYS A 578 15.52 3.39 0.48
N ALA A 579 14.57 2.46 0.56
CA ALA A 579 13.70 2.10 -0.57
C ALA A 579 12.84 3.29 -1.02
N GLY A 580 12.26 4.03 -0.07
CA GLY A 580 11.47 5.23 -0.35
C GLY A 580 12.28 6.34 -1.03
N GLY A 581 13.46 6.67 -0.48
CA GLY A 581 14.37 7.64 -1.10
C GLY A 581 14.82 7.22 -2.51
N LEU A 582 15.18 5.93 -2.67
CA LEU A 582 15.54 5.37 -3.97
C LEU A 582 14.37 5.40 -4.97
N ALA A 583 13.15 5.13 -4.52
CA ALA A 583 11.96 5.16 -5.36
C ALA A 583 11.72 6.56 -5.93
N VAL A 584 11.83 7.61 -5.11
CA VAL A 584 11.69 9.00 -5.57
C VAL A 584 12.81 9.35 -6.57
N ALA A 585 14.07 9.03 -6.24
CA ALA A 585 15.21 9.33 -7.11
C ALA A 585 15.12 8.60 -8.45
N LEU A 586 14.82 7.29 -8.46
CA LEU A 586 14.67 6.50 -9.68
C LEU A 586 13.47 6.94 -10.52
N SER A 587 12.35 7.31 -9.89
CA SER A 587 11.19 7.83 -10.61
C SER A 587 11.53 9.13 -11.33
N LEU A 588 12.16 10.09 -10.66
CA LEU A 588 12.58 11.35 -11.26
C LEU A 588 13.59 11.12 -12.40
N LEU A 589 14.56 10.22 -12.21
CA LEU A 589 15.54 9.88 -13.24
C LEU A 589 14.88 9.20 -14.46
N ALA A 590 14.06 8.20 -14.23
CA ALA A 590 13.38 7.46 -15.30
C ALA A 590 12.45 8.37 -16.12
N ILE A 591 11.73 9.25 -15.43
CA ILE A 591 10.88 10.25 -16.05
C ILE A 591 11.71 11.27 -16.85
N PHE A 592 12.83 11.75 -16.27
CA PHE A 592 13.75 12.64 -16.98
C PHE A 592 14.23 12.01 -18.30
N VAL A 593 14.69 10.76 -18.24
CA VAL A 593 15.14 10.01 -19.41
C VAL A 593 14.00 9.86 -20.41
N TYR A 594 12.79 9.50 -19.98
CA TYR A 594 11.64 9.36 -20.87
C TYR A 594 11.30 10.70 -21.57
N VAL A 595 11.21 11.80 -20.80
CA VAL A 595 10.90 13.12 -21.35
C VAL A 595 11.99 13.60 -22.30
N TRP A 596 13.26 13.30 -22.00
CA TRP A 596 14.38 13.62 -22.88
C TRP A 596 14.33 12.84 -24.21
N PHE A 597 13.96 11.59 -24.21
CA PHE A 597 13.77 10.83 -25.45
C PHE A 597 12.57 11.33 -26.26
N ARG A 598 11.53 11.84 -25.58
CA ARG A 598 10.28 12.24 -26.19
C ARG A 598 10.29 13.70 -26.68
N PHE A 599 11.02 14.55 -25.97
CA PHE A 599 11.18 15.98 -26.22
C PHE A 599 12.67 16.34 -26.26
N GLU A 600 12.96 17.56 -26.68
CA GLU A 600 14.30 18.14 -26.66
C GLU A 600 14.75 18.36 -25.18
N TRP A 601 16.07 18.31 -24.91
CA TRP A 601 16.64 18.37 -23.55
C TRP A 601 16.19 19.61 -22.73
N HIS A 602 15.91 20.74 -23.39
CA HIS A 602 15.41 21.96 -22.73
C HIS A 602 14.07 21.69 -22.00
N PHE A 603 13.17 20.96 -22.66
CA PHE A 603 11.87 20.60 -22.10
C PHE A 603 12.04 19.60 -20.95
N ALA A 604 12.90 18.61 -21.12
CA ALA A 604 13.15 17.62 -20.08
C ALA A 604 13.72 18.25 -18.81
N LEU A 605 14.72 19.14 -18.95
CA LEU A 605 15.32 19.83 -17.82
C LEU A 605 14.32 20.78 -17.14
N GLY A 606 13.54 21.53 -17.93
CA GLY A 606 12.49 22.41 -17.41
C GLY A 606 11.40 21.65 -16.64
N ALA A 607 10.95 20.52 -17.18
CA ALA A 607 9.95 19.68 -16.55
C ALA A 607 10.44 19.10 -15.21
N ILE A 608 11.65 18.55 -15.17
CA ILE A 608 12.17 17.93 -13.95
C ILE A 608 12.44 18.96 -12.83
N ILE A 609 12.94 20.15 -13.19
CA ILE A 609 13.16 21.23 -12.21
C ILE A 609 11.81 21.70 -11.63
N ALA A 610 10.77 21.84 -12.47
CA ALA A 610 9.43 22.17 -12.00
C ALA A 610 8.87 21.09 -11.07
N THR A 611 9.07 19.82 -11.40
CA THR A 611 8.64 18.69 -10.55
C THR A 611 9.39 18.64 -9.22
N ILE A 612 10.72 18.88 -9.23
CA ILE A 612 11.50 18.95 -7.98
C ILE A 612 11.01 20.12 -7.12
N HIS A 613 10.74 21.29 -7.72
CA HIS A 613 10.14 22.42 -7.01
C HIS A 613 8.82 22.02 -6.33
N ASP A 614 7.95 21.29 -7.02
CA ASP A 614 6.65 20.87 -6.47
C ASP A 614 6.84 19.92 -5.28
N VAL A 615 7.74 18.95 -5.41
CA VAL A 615 8.12 18.04 -4.31
C VAL A 615 8.66 18.83 -3.11
N VAL A 616 9.53 19.81 -3.33
CA VAL A 616 10.08 20.64 -2.26
C VAL A 616 8.99 21.45 -1.54
N LEU A 617 8.05 22.05 -2.29
CA LEU A 617 6.94 22.78 -1.65
C LEU A 617 6.01 21.86 -0.86
N LEU A 618 5.79 20.64 -1.32
CA LEU A 618 5.03 19.63 -0.56
C LEU A 618 5.77 19.20 0.72
N LEU A 619 7.10 19.06 0.70
CA LEU A 619 7.87 18.86 1.93
C LEU A 619 7.65 20.04 2.90
N GLY A 620 7.59 21.28 2.38
CA GLY A 620 7.25 22.45 3.17
C GLY A 620 5.89 22.35 3.86
N LEU A 621 4.88 21.80 3.19
CA LEU A 621 3.56 21.54 3.78
C LEU A 621 3.67 20.61 5.01
N PHE A 622 4.42 19.50 4.89
CA PHE A 622 4.63 18.55 5.99
C PHE A 622 5.35 19.20 7.18
N ILE A 623 6.36 20.03 6.93
CA ILE A 623 7.12 20.70 7.98
C ILE A 623 6.25 21.75 8.70
N ILE A 624 5.49 22.56 7.94
CA ILE A 624 4.67 23.64 8.51
C ILE A 624 3.50 23.09 9.33
N LEU A 625 2.84 22.03 8.83
CA LEU A 625 1.71 21.41 9.50
C LEU A 625 2.13 20.30 10.48
N GLN A 626 3.43 20.01 10.60
CA GLN A 626 3.99 18.90 11.38
C GLN A 626 3.30 17.56 11.12
N MET A 627 2.85 17.36 9.87
CA MET A 627 2.24 16.10 9.46
C MET A 627 3.25 14.97 9.54
N GLU A 628 2.79 13.80 9.96
CA GLU A 628 3.63 12.60 9.98
C GLU A 628 3.99 12.17 8.56
N PHE A 629 5.30 12.06 8.30
CA PHE A 629 5.83 11.57 7.03
C PHE A 629 6.04 10.05 7.13
N ASN A 630 5.19 9.29 6.49
CA ASN A 630 5.13 7.83 6.50
C ASN A 630 5.15 7.27 5.07
N LEU A 631 4.95 5.96 4.90
CA LEU A 631 4.93 5.31 3.59
C LEU A 631 3.83 5.86 2.67
N TRP A 632 2.67 6.26 3.22
CA TRP A 632 1.58 6.89 2.47
C TRP A 632 2.01 8.21 1.85
N SER A 633 2.84 8.95 2.56
CA SER A 633 3.40 10.22 2.09
C SER A 633 4.25 10.01 0.84
N ILE A 634 5.09 8.97 0.80
CA ILE A 634 5.88 8.63 -0.41
C ILE A 634 4.97 8.32 -1.59
N ALA A 635 3.90 7.54 -1.38
CA ALA A 635 2.94 7.24 -2.44
C ALA A 635 2.28 8.51 -2.98
N ALA A 636 1.88 9.45 -2.09
CA ALA A 636 1.32 10.74 -2.47
C ALA A 636 2.32 11.59 -3.27
N PHE A 637 3.58 11.66 -2.83
CA PHE A 637 4.63 12.41 -3.54
C PHE A 637 4.86 11.86 -4.95
N LEU A 638 4.96 10.55 -5.11
CA LEU A 638 5.16 9.94 -6.42
C LEU A 638 3.92 10.05 -7.32
N ALA A 639 2.72 10.03 -6.74
CA ALA A 639 1.51 10.35 -7.47
C ALA A 639 1.53 11.78 -8.02
N ILE A 640 2.00 12.76 -7.22
CA ILE A 640 2.13 14.15 -7.64
C ILE A 640 3.24 14.34 -8.66
N VAL A 641 4.37 13.64 -8.53
CA VAL A 641 5.43 13.65 -9.56
C VAL A 641 4.85 13.27 -10.93
N GLY A 642 4.05 12.20 -11.00
CA GLY A 642 3.36 11.80 -12.23
C GLY A 642 2.34 12.83 -12.71
N TYR A 643 1.54 13.38 -11.80
CA TYR A 643 0.49 14.35 -12.13
C TYR A 643 1.05 15.72 -12.58
N SER A 644 2.06 16.25 -11.90
CA SER A 644 2.71 17.52 -12.22
C SER A 644 3.26 17.53 -13.63
N LEU A 645 3.86 16.41 -14.04
CA LEU A 645 4.38 16.25 -15.39
C LEU A 645 3.29 16.19 -16.45
N ASN A 646 2.12 15.66 -16.15
CA ASN A 646 1.00 15.60 -17.09
C ASN A 646 0.66 17.00 -17.62
N ASP A 647 0.46 17.99 -16.75
CA ASP A 647 0.15 19.35 -17.16
C ASP A 647 1.33 20.03 -17.88
N THR A 648 2.54 19.84 -17.38
CA THR A 648 3.76 20.39 -17.97
C THR A 648 4.00 19.85 -19.39
N VAL A 649 3.86 18.54 -19.60
CA VAL A 649 4.03 17.89 -20.92
C VAL A 649 3.02 18.44 -21.94
N VAL A 650 1.79 18.67 -21.53
CA VAL A 650 0.77 19.22 -22.46
C VAL A 650 1.05 20.66 -22.84
N ILE A 651 1.48 21.49 -21.89
CA ILE A 651 1.92 22.86 -22.22
C ILE A 651 3.13 22.80 -23.16
N TYR A 652 4.09 21.94 -22.91
CA TYR A 652 5.29 21.78 -23.71
C TYR A 652 5.01 21.25 -25.12
N ASP A 653 4.11 20.28 -25.25
CA ASP A 653 3.63 19.83 -26.58
C ASP A 653 3.02 20.97 -27.39
N ARG A 654 2.24 21.83 -26.69
CA ARG A 654 1.66 23.01 -27.33
C ARG A 654 2.70 24.08 -27.71
N VAL A 655 3.68 24.29 -26.83
CA VAL A 655 4.81 25.19 -27.13
C VAL A 655 5.58 24.70 -28.36
N ARG A 656 5.86 23.40 -28.43
CA ARG A 656 6.54 22.74 -29.54
C ARG A 656 5.74 22.87 -30.84
N GLU A 657 4.42 22.66 -30.79
CA GLU A 657 3.53 22.85 -31.94
C GLU A 657 3.57 24.30 -32.45
N ASN A 658 3.49 25.27 -31.54
CA ASN A 658 3.52 26.70 -31.90
C ASN A 658 4.91 27.14 -32.39
N LEU A 659 6.01 26.63 -31.85
CA LEU A 659 7.37 26.87 -32.35
C LEU A 659 7.56 26.32 -33.75
N ARG A 660 7.05 25.15 -34.07
CA ARG A 660 7.09 24.57 -35.42
C ARG A 660 6.29 25.38 -36.43
N ARG A 661 5.17 25.98 -36.01
CA ARG A 661 4.32 26.81 -36.88
C ARG A 661 4.92 28.18 -37.19
N HIS A 662 5.51 28.85 -36.19
CA HIS A 662 5.95 30.24 -36.31
C HIS A 662 7.46 30.39 -36.46
N GLY A 663 8.26 29.34 -36.18
CA GLY A 663 9.72 29.39 -36.24
C GLY A 663 10.28 30.53 -35.38
N ASN A 664 11.20 31.29 -35.95
CA ASN A 664 11.81 32.46 -35.29
C ASN A 664 11.09 33.77 -35.57
N SER A 665 9.93 33.77 -36.25
CA SER A 665 9.18 34.98 -36.62
C SER A 665 8.49 35.67 -35.43
N VAL A 666 8.27 34.93 -34.34
CA VAL A 666 7.60 35.40 -33.14
C VAL A 666 8.52 35.16 -31.92
N SER A 667 8.51 36.10 -30.98
CA SER A 667 9.31 35.97 -29.76
C SER A 667 8.88 34.75 -28.91
N LEU A 668 9.84 34.05 -28.27
CA LEU A 668 9.56 32.90 -27.40
C LEU A 668 8.55 33.25 -26.30
N SER A 669 8.63 34.47 -25.73
CA SER A 669 7.69 34.97 -24.73
C SER A 669 6.24 34.98 -25.24
N ALA A 670 6.03 35.44 -26.47
CA ALA A 670 4.70 35.49 -27.08
C ALA A 670 4.19 34.08 -27.44
N ILE A 671 5.07 33.17 -27.85
CA ILE A 671 4.74 31.75 -28.08
C ILE A 671 4.32 31.07 -26.80
N LEU A 672 5.06 31.29 -25.70
CA LEU A 672 4.72 30.74 -24.37
C LEU A 672 3.38 31.28 -23.87
N ASP A 673 3.17 32.60 -23.93
CA ASP A 673 1.90 33.22 -23.55
C ASP A 673 0.73 32.63 -24.37
N ALA A 674 0.90 32.49 -25.67
CA ALA A 674 -0.12 31.91 -26.56
C ALA A 674 -0.40 30.44 -26.21
N SER A 675 0.65 29.64 -25.99
CA SER A 675 0.53 28.22 -25.68
C SER A 675 -0.16 27.98 -24.33
N ILE A 676 0.21 28.75 -23.29
CA ILE A 676 -0.43 28.67 -21.97
C ILE A 676 -1.91 29.09 -22.05
N ASN A 677 -2.24 30.20 -22.74
CA ASN A 677 -3.64 30.61 -22.92
C ASN A 677 -4.47 29.56 -23.67
N GLN A 678 -3.90 28.88 -24.67
CA GLN A 678 -4.57 27.84 -25.45
C GLN A 678 -4.86 26.57 -24.60
N THR A 679 -4.01 26.25 -23.64
CA THR A 679 -4.15 25.07 -22.75
C THR A 679 -4.85 25.41 -21.43
N LEU A 680 -5.04 26.68 -21.09
CA LEU A 680 -5.51 27.16 -19.79
C LEU A 680 -6.87 26.54 -19.38
N SER A 681 -7.82 26.50 -20.31
CA SER A 681 -9.15 25.94 -20.07
C SER A 681 -9.04 24.47 -19.64
N ARG A 682 -8.22 23.69 -20.35
CA ARG A 682 -7.99 22.29 -20.02
C ARG A 682 -7.34 22.15 -18.65
N THR A 683 -6.21 22.81 -18.42
CA THR A 683 -5.45 22.70 -17.16
C THR A 683 -6.33 23.03 -15.95
N ILE A 684 -7.14 24.09 -16.00
CA ILE A 684 -8.05 24.45 -14.90
C ILE A 684 -9.16 23.40 -14.73
N LEU A 685 -9.76 22.92 -15.82
CA LEU A 685 -10.86 21.96 -15.72
C LEU A 685 -10.39 20.59 -15.19
N THR A 686 -9.23 20.12 -15.62
CA THR A 686 -8.68 18.84 -15.18
C THR A 686 -8.20 18.89 -13.73
N SER A 687 -7.48 19.95 -13.36
CA SER A 687 -7.06 20.17 -11.97
C SER A 687 -8.25 20.32 -11.03
N LEU A 688 -9.31 21.03 -11.43
CA LEU A 688 -10.50 21.20 -10.61
C LEU A 688 -11.28 19.88 -10.48
N ALA A 689 -11.40 19.08 -11.55
CA ALA A 689 -12.09 17.79 -11.48
C ALA A 689 -11.40 16.83 -10.48
N THR A 690 -10.07 16.74 -10.57
CA THR A 690 -9.28 15.87 -9.66
C THR A 690 -9.27 16.43 -8.25
N PHE A 691 -9.16 17.75 -8.08
CA PHE A 691 -9.24 18.41 -6.77
C PHE A 691 -10.58 18.17 -6.09
N LEU A 692 -11.71 18.23 -6.81
CA LEU A 692 -13.04 17.95 -6.29
C LEU A 692 -13.15 16.51 -5.74
N ALA A 693 -12.60 15.53 -6.44
CA ALA A 693 -12.58 14.15 -5.96
C ALA A 693 -11.77 14.01 -4.66
N LEU A 694 -10.59 14.65 -4.61
CA LEU A 694 -9.66 14.55 -3.49
C LEU A 694 -10.11 15.34 -2.26
N ILE A 695 -10.75 16.49 -2.41
CA ILE A 695 -11.28 17.25 -1.27
C ILE A 695 -12.41 16.50 -0.58
N VAL A 696 -13.20 15.74 -1.33
CA VAL A 696 -14.21 14.85 -0.76
C VAL A 696 -13.54 13.71 0.00
N LEU A 697 -12.47 13.13 -0.56
CA LEU A 697 -11.69 12.10 0.12
C LEU A 697 -11.04 12.65 1.41
N TYR A 698 -10.57 13.89 1.42
CA TYR A 698 -10.05 14.57 2.60
C TYR A 698 -11.11 14.75 3.71
N ILE A 699 -12.35 15.09 3.32
CA ILE A 699 -13.44 15.38 4.28
C ILE A 699 -14.06 14.09 4.83
N TYR A 700 -14.31 13.10 3.96
CA TYR A 700 -15.09 11.90 4.25
C TYR A 700 -14.29 10.61 4.28
N GLY A 701 -13.02 10.61 3.86
CA GLY A 701 -12.22 9.40 3.67
C GLY A 701 -11.69 8.73 4.95
N GLY A 702 -11.94 9.33 6.11
CA GLY A 702 -11.40 8.85 7.39
C GLY A 702 -10.00 9.42 7.69
N ASP A 703 -9.54 9.21 8.93
CA ASP A 703 -8.31 9.84 9.43
C ASP A 703 -7.05 9.30 8.74
N ASP A 704 -7.01 8.02 8.41
CA ASP A 704 -5.86 7.37 7.77
C ASP A 704 -5.54 7.91 6.36
N ILE A 705 -6.58 8.23 5.56
CA ILE A 705 -6.40 8.73 4.19
C ILE A 705 -6.27 10.26 4.15
N ARG A 706 -6.63 10.95 5.21
CA ARG A 706 -6.72 12.43 5.23
C ARG A 706 -5.41 13.11 4.85
N SER A 707 -4.29 12.69 5.45
CA SER A 707 -2.97 13.25 5.13
C SER A 707 -2.56 13.00 3.67
N PHE A 708 -2.82 11.82 3.15
CA PHE A 708 -2.61 11.44 1.75
C PHE A 708 -3.46 12.31 0.81
N ALA A 709 -4.76 12.42 1.07
CA ALA A 709 -5.69 13.19 0.24
C ALA A 709 -5.34 14.69 0.23
N LEU A 710 -5.00 15.25 1.40
CA LEU A 710 -4.55 16.64 1.52
C LEU A 710 -3.27 16.89 0.73
N THR A 711 -2.30 15.99 0.87
CA THR A 711 -1.02 16.09 0.16
C THR A 711 -1.22 16.16 -1.35
N ILE A 712 -2.05 15.26 -1.91
CA ILE A 712 -2.31 15.26 -3.34
C ILE A 712 -3.16 16.48 -3.75
N ALA A 713 -4.16 16.87 -2.97
CA ALA A 713 -4.99 18.04 -3.28
C ALA A 713 -4.17 19.33 -3.34
N VAL A 714 -3.30 19.57 -2.36
CA VAL A 714 -2.35 20.70 -2.37
C VAL A 714 -1.35 20.55 -3.50
N GLY A 715 -0.85 19.33 -3.72
CA GLY A 715 0.09 19.03 -4.80
C GLY A 715 -0.46 19.38 -6.20
N ILE A 716 -1.75 19.13 -6.45
CA ILE A 716 -2.41 19.52 -7.71
C ILE A 716 -2.42 21.05 -7.89
N VAL A 717 -2.69 21.80 -6.81
CA VAL A 717 -2.67 23.26 -6.86
C VAL A 717 -1.25 23.77 -7.15
N VAL A 718 -0.25 23.20 -6.48
CA VAL A 718 1.18 23.53 -6.69
C VAL A 718 1.61 23.17 -8.11
N ALA A 719 1.26 21.98 -8.59
CA ALA A 719 1.58 21.51 -9.95
C ALA A 719 0.94 22.38 -11.04
N THR A 720 -0.31 22.80 -10.83
CA THR A 720 -0.99 23.74 -11.75
C THR A 720 -0.29 25.10 -11.78
N TYR A 721 0.17 25.60 -10.64
CA TYR A 721 0.98 26.80 -10.56
C TYR A 721 2.33 26.61 -11.27
N SER A 722 3.05 25.55 -10.97
CA SER A 722 4.41 25.34 -11.46
C SER A 722 4.47 25.10 -12.97
N SER A 723 3.47 24.39 -13.54
CA SER A 723 3.38 24.16 -14.99
C SER A 723 3.27 25.48 -15.79
N ILE A 724 2.60 26.48 -15.24
CA ILE A 724 2.41 27.81 -15.87
C ILE A 724 3.56 28.76 -15.55
N PHE A 725 3.92 28.88 -14.26
CA PHE A 725 4.76 29.96 -13.75
C PHE A 725 6.21 29.56 -13.47
N VAL A 726 6.52 28.26 -13.51
CA VAL A 726 7.91 27.76 -13.35
C VAL A 726 8.37 27.09 -14.64
N ALA A 727 7.67 26.08 -15.13
CA ALA A 727 8.08 25.30 -16.29
C ALA A 727 8.17 26.14 -17.57
N GLY A 728 7.19 27.02 -17.83
CA GLY A 728 7.21 27.93 -18.99
C GLY A 728 8.41 28.91 -18.98
N PRO A 729 8.62 29.70 -17.91
CA PRO A 729 9.75 30.62 -17.81
C PRO A 729 11.13 29.94 -17.84
N LEU A 730 11.27 28.71 -17.35
CA LEU A 730 12.54 27.95 -17.41
C LEU A 730 13.01 27.72 -18.84
N LEU A 731 12.10 27.50 -19.79
CA LEU A 731 12.45 27.35 -21.22
C LEU A 731 13.12 28.60 -21.77
N MET A 732 12.72 29.79 -21.28
CA MET A 732 13.38 31.05 -21.68
C MET A 732 14.78 31.17 -21.07
N LEU A 733 14.98 30.72 -19.82
CA LEU A 733 16.29 30.70 -19.15
C LEU A 733 17.27 29.76 -19.86
N PHE A 734 16.80 28.62 -20.34
CA PHE A 734 17.61 27.65 -21.09
C PHE A 734 17.86 28.07 -22.53
N GLY A 735 17.30 29.19 -22.98
CA GLY A 735 17.59 29.76 -24.29
C GLY A 735 17.00 28.97 -25.47
N LEU A 736 15.85 28.29 -25.26
CA LEU A 736 15.15 27.55 -26.30
C LEU A 736 14.91 28.43 -27.54
N LYS A 737 15.28 27.95 -28.72
CA LYS A 737 15.10 28.65 -30.00
C LYS A 737 14.24 27.81 -30.91
N GLY A 738 13.55 28.46 -31.86
CA GLY A 738 12.73 27.78 -32.85
C GLY A 738 13.53 26.75 -33.69
N ARG A 739 14.84 26.98 -33.89
CA ARG A 739 15.73 26.03 -34.59
C ARG A 739 15.90 24.71 -33.84
N ASP A 740 15.81 24.73 -32.55
CA ASP A 740 16.04 23.53 -31.71
C ASP A 740 14.88 22.51 -31.80
N VAL A 741 13.74 22.94 -32.38
CA VAL A 741 12.50 22.16 -32.51
C VAL A 741 12.15 21.82 -33.94
N ILE A 742 12.81 22.47 -34.93
CA ILE A 742 12.61 22.19 -36.35
C ILE A 742 13.44 20.97 -36.73
N ASP A 743 12.72 19.90 -37.07
CA ASP A 743 13.34 18.64 -37.51
C ASP A 743 14.03 18.85 -38.88
N ASP A 744 15.34 18.68 -38.93
CA ASP A 744 16.16 18.71 -40.15
C ASP A 744 15.82 17.58 -41.15
N SER A 745 14.91 16.67 -40.79
CA SER A 745 14.54 15.50 -41.61
C SER A 745 13.44 15.73 -42.65
N ARG A 746 12.99 16.95 -42.86
CA ARG A 746 12.14 17.23 -44.06
C ARG A 746 13.04 17.34 -45.27
N PRO A 747 12.91 16.45 -46.28
CA PRO A 747 13.53 16.68 -47.57
C PRO A 747 13.01 18.02 -48.08
N GLU A 748 13.92 18.89 -48.48
CA GLU A 748 13.60 20.13 -49.18
C GLU A 748 12.53 19.84 -50.23
N ALA A 749 11.34 20.44 -50.05
CA ALA A 749 10.35 20.44 -51.12
C ALA A 749 11.04 21.10 -52.30
N VAL A 750 11.36 20.30 -53.30
CA VAL A 750 11.93 20.68 -54.57
C VAL A 750 11.17 21.90 -55.05
N SER A 751 11.81 23.07 -54.99
CA SER A 751 11.44 24.26 -55.76
C SER A 751 11.72 23.93 -57.22
N GLY A 752 10.80 23.16 -57.82
CA GLY A 752 10.82 22.73 -59.18
C GLY A 752 9.94 23.60 -60.05
N GLN A 753 10.59 24.52 -60.68
CA GLN A 753 10.26 24.99 -62.05
C GLN A 753 8.88 25.64 -62.28
N SER A 754 8.89 26.93 -62.13
CA SER A 754 8.21 27.79 -63.07
C SER A 754 9.13 27.99 -64.30
N GLY A 755 8.82 27.38 -65.43
CA GLY A 755 9.58 27.54 -66.65
C GLY A 755 8.87 26.94 -67.85
N ALA A 756 8.26 27.84 -68.68
CA ALA A 756 7.71 27.74 -69.99
C ALA A 756 6.21 27.49 -70.10
#